data_f31c5272d387e9ce02d184d3c6b2d7b6
#
_entry.id   f31c5272d387e9ce02d184d3c6b2d7b6
#
_cell.length_a   1.000
_cell.length_b   1.000
_cell.length_c   1.000
_cell.angle_alpha   90.00
_cell.angle_beta   90.00
_cell.angle_gamma   90.00
#
_symmetry.space_group_name_H-M   'P 1'
#
loop_
_entity.id
_entity.type
_entity.pdbx_description
1 polymer ?
#
loop_
_entity_poly.entity_id
_entity_poly.type
_entity_poly.pdbx_seq_one_letter_code
_entity_poly.pdbx_strand_id
1 'polypeptide(L)'
;MFSGKPDKITLKITAIYLLIGAAWILLSDKVLNFLVKDLELVTVFSLIKGCLYVVISGLLIYFLINKSINQIKETEADLKQSCNDFSDANIKLEKANRQLAESQKELEEQYQQILIDQKKIQESEERYRFISEATNDAIWQEVNGVTTFSDRWYQITGYSKSDIEEAEGGWESFIHPEDRALVRDRMLIHKSCKTPYFNCEYRFRRKDGKYIWIYARGRAYFNAKGEFCHMAGSYTDITELKEYEHRLHHQAYHDQLTGLKNRFALNEKLNSLINESRDKKFALIYIDIDNFKYVNDTMGHRFGDLLLMQISDRLLGNEISNSTVYRIGGDEFLILVEKYYKKENLERIAVNILKAFKPCFVVGDLNTYTTISIGVSTYPEHGNETDELLKSADIAVYKAKEGGRNRIVFFNTPMNEEITERMTIEKHLRNALDNNEFELNYQPQLDIKRSVISGFEALLRWKNPELGTVPPIKFIGIAEATHLIIPIGEWVLREACRFLCKLEKAGYNGFNIAVNISMLQLLQDDFAHMVMDIIDSFGLNPKQIELEITESILMESYEVIAGKLKLLRARGINIALDDFGKGYSSLNYLKNLPITTLKVDKSFIDTISNTGNDKSLADLIVKIGRSMDLCVVAEGVETQEQMDYLIKHKCHKIQGYLVGKPMQEADITKKIEEQNKIAFQEVSNL
;
A
#
# COMPACT_ATOMS: atom_id res chain seq x y z
N MET A 1 8.81 38.42 -0.41
CA MET A 1 8.62 39.19 0.85
C MET A 1 7.13 39.31 1.12
N PHE A 2 6.55 38.36 1.84
CA PHE A 2 5.21 38.52 2.42
C PHE A 2 5.36 38.49 3.93
N SER A 3 5.69 39.67 4.49
CA SER A 3 5.61 39.92 5.91
C SER A 3 4.33 40.74 6.14
N GLY A 4 3.20 40.11 5.92
CA GLY A 4 1.92 40.64 6.38
C GLY A 4 1.54 39.91 7.66
N LYS A 5 1.45 40.65 8.77
CA LYS A 5 0.77 40.15 9.98
C LYS A 5 -0.59 39.63 9.55
N PRO A 6 -1.00 38.46 9.98
CA PRO A 6 -2.31 37.92 9.61
C PRO A 6 -3.36 38.94 10.01
N ASP A 7 -4.20 39.31 9.05
CA ASP A 7 -5.27 40.27 9.26
C ASP A 7 -6.10 39.83 10.46
N LYS A 8 -6.46 40.78 11.31
CA LYS A 8 -7.26 40.53 12.53
C LYS A 8 -8.51 39.70 12.26
N ILE A 9 -9.02 39.78 11.03
CA ILE A 9 -10.18 39.01 10.59
C ILE A 9 -9.80 37.53 10.40
N THR A 10 -8.68 37.25 9.73
CA THR A 10 -8.18 35.87 9.52
C THR A 10 -7.83 35.20 10.85
N LEU A 11 -7.20 35.97 11.76
CA LEU A 11 -6.88 35.44 13.09
C LEU A 11 -8.14 35.17 13.92
N LYS A 12 -9.15 36.03 13.80
CA LYS A 12 -10.44 35.90 14.50
C LYS A 12 -11.24 34.71 13.98
N ILE A 13 -11.24 34.51 12.66
CA ILE A 13 -11.91 33.38 12.01
C ILE A 13 -11.24 32.10 12.41
N THR A 14 -9.89 32.03 12.38
CA THR A 14 -9.11 30.84 12.78
C THR A 14 -9.32 30.54 14.26
N ALA A 15 -9.34 31.57 15.13
CA ALA A 15 -9.60 31.37 16.56
C ALA A 15 -11.02 30.87 16.83
N ILE A 16 -12.02 31.39 16.13
CA ILE A 16 -13.41 30.91 16.23
C ILE A 16 -13.53 29.48 15.76
N TYR A 17 -12.86 29.12 14.66
CA TYR A 17 -12.83 27.75 14.14
C TYR A 17 -12.23 26.77 15.15
N LEU A 18 -11.06 27.13 15.72
CA LEU A 18 -10.39 26.32 16.75
C LEU A 18 -11.22 26.18 18.02
N LEU A 19 -11.90 27.27 18.46
CA LEU A 19 -12.78 27.25 19.62
C LEU A 19 -14.00 26.39 19.41
N ILE A 20 -14.64 26.50 18.25
CA ILE A 20 -15.80 25.67 17.90
C ILE A 20 -15.39 24.20 17.78
N GLY A 21 -14.21 23.91 17.16
CA GLY A 21 -13.66 22.56 17.05
C GLY A 21 -13.35 21.93 18.41
N ALA A 22 -12.69 22.71 19.28
CA ALA A 22 -12.39 22.26 20.64
C ALA A 22 -13.65 22.05 21.48
N ALA A 23 -14.60 22.98 21.37
CA ALA A 23 -15.90 22.88 22.07
C ALA A 23 -16.71 21.67 21.57
N TRP A 24 -16.71 21.40 20.25
CA TRP A 24 -17.34 20.23 19.66
C TRP A 24 -16.74 18.93 20.18
N ILE A 25 -15.41 18.85 20.22
CA ILE A 25 -14.70 17.65 20.71
C ILE A 25 -15.00 17.43 22.21
N LEU A 26 -14.88 18.48 23.02
CA LEU A 26 -15.03 18.37 24.48
C LEU A 26 -16.48 18.18 24.96
N LEU A 27 -17.45 18.89 24.32
CA LEU A 27 -18.86 18.77 24.73
C LEU A 27 -19.51 17.49 24.16
N SER A 28 -19.22 17.18 22.90
CA SER A 28 -19.89 16.08 22.23
C SER A 28 -19.54 14.72 22.82
N ASP A 29 -18.29 14.55 23.31
CA ASP A 29 -17.89 13.31 23.99
C ASP A 29 -18.52 13.19 25.39
N LYS A 30 -18.65 14.32 26.10
CA LYS A 30 -19.36 14.33 27.39
C LYS A 30 -20.86 14.05 27.23
N VAL A 31 -21.48 14.61 26.21
CA VAL A 31 -22.92 14.40 25.93
C VAL A 31 -23.17 12.98 25.43
N LEU A 32 -22.29 12.47 24.58
CA LEU A 32 -22.43 11.11 24.04
C LEU A 32 -22.30 10.06 25.16
N ASN A 33 -21.28 10.20 26.02
CA ASN A 33 -21.06 9.30 27.15
C ASN A 33 -22.11 9.42 28.26
N PHE A 34 -22.85 10.55 28.31
CA PHE A 34 -23.95 10.74 29.28
C PHE A 34 -25.27 10.15 28.77
N LEU A 35 -25.52 10.21 27.46
CA LEU A 35 -26.79 9.80 26.87
C LEU A 35 -26.86 8.34 26.44
N VAL A 36 -25.71 7.72 26.14
CA VAL A 36 -25.66 6.37 25.60
C VAL A 36 -24.81 5.49 26.51
N LYS A 37 -25.45 4.56 27.19
CA LYS A 37 -24.79 3.60 28.10
C LYS A 37 -24.34 2.31 27.40
N ASP A 38 -24.68 2.14 26.14
CA ASP A 38 -24.41 0.94 25.37
C ASP A 38 -23.19 1.16 24.46
N LEU A 39 -22.17 0.31 24.65
CA LEU A 39 -20.83 0.48 24.02
C LEU A 39 -20.89 0.39 22.49
N GLU A 40 -21.81 -0.41 21.94
CA GLU A 40 -21.99 -0.53 20.49
C GLU A 40 -22.66 0.72 19.87
N LEU A 41 -23.64 1.27 20.56
CA LEU A 41 -24.30 2.50 20.15
C LEU A 41 -23.35 3.72 20.23
N VAL A 42 -22.46 3.76 21.21
CA VAL A 42 -21.45 4.81 21.33
C VAL A 42 -20.52 4.84 20.10
N THR A 43 -20.18 3.69 19.55
CA THR A 43 -19.30 3.61 18.38
C THR A 43 -19.98 4.13 17.11
N VAL A 44 -21.25 3.77 16.92
CA VAL A 44 -22.06 4.24 15.76
C VAL A 44 -22.30 5.76 15.86
N PHE A 45 -22.66 6.26 17.02
CA PHE A 45 -22.86 7.69 17.21
C PHE A 45 -21.57 8.50 17.12
N SER A 46 -20.42 7.92 17.53
CA SER A 46 -19.11 8.52 17.35
C SER A 46 -18.73 8.66 15.87
N LEU A 47 -19.09 7.66 15.06
CA LEU A 47 -18.87 7.71 13.61
C LEU A 47 -19.76 8.77 12.93
N ILE A 48 -21.04 8.81 13.29
CA ILE A 48 -21.98 9.81 12.78
C ILE A 48 -21.56 11.22 13.17
N LYS A 49 -21.07 11.40 14.40
CA LYS A 49 -20.51 12.65 14.92
C LYS A 49 -19.30 13.09 14.11
N GLY A 50 -18.40 12.16 13.77
CA GLY A 50 -17.22 12.42 12.92
C GLY A 50 -17.64 12.90 11.53
N CYS A 51 -18.60 12.22 10.91
CA CYS A 51 -19.15 12.61 9.62
C CYS A 51 -19.82 13.99 9.67
N LEU A 52 -20.61 14.25 10.71
CA LEU A 52 -21.30 15.53 10.89
C LEU A 52 -20.30 16.68 11.08
N TYR A 53 -19.22 16.46 11.82
CA TYR A 53 -18.14 17.45 11.98
C TYR A 53 -17.47 17.79 10.64
N VAL A 54 -17.17 16.78 9.81
CA VAL A 54 -16.59 16.98 8.48
C VAL A 54 -17.53 17.80 7.58
N VAL A 55 -18.82 17.47 7.58
CA VAL A 55 -19.81 18.21 6.78
C VAL A 55 -19.94 19.67 7.25
N ILE A 56 -20.06 19.89 8.55
CA ILE A 56 -20.18 21.26 9.12
C ILE A 56 -18.89 22.05 8.84
N SER A 57 -17.72 21.44 9.02
CA SER A 57 -16.42 22.07 8.72
C SER A 57 -16.32 22.42 7.24
N GLY A 58 -16.72 21.51 6.37
CA GLY A 58 -16.76 21.75 4.92
C GLY A 58 -17.67 22.89 4.51
N LEU A 59 -18.85 22.96 5.09
CA LEU A 59 -19.80 24.05 4.86
C LEU A 59 -19.26 25.40 5.39
N LEU A 60 -18.60 25.39 6.53
CA LEU A 60 -17.99 26.60 7.10
C LEU A 60 -16.86 27.13 6.22
N ILE A 61 -15.99 26.24 5.75
CA ILE A 61 -14.89 26.57 4.83
C ILE A 61 -15.47 27.09 3.50
N TYR A 62 -16.48 26.43 2.95
CA TYR A 62 -17.17 26.88 1.73
C TYR A 62 -17.74 28.30 1.89
N PHE A 63 -18.40 28.58 3.02
CA PHE A 63 -18.97 29.90 3.30
C PHE A 63 -17.90 30.99 3.43
N LEU A 64 -16.77 30.66 4.08
CA LEU A 64 -15.65 31.58 4.25
C LEU A 64 -14.93 31.89 2.92
N ILE A 65 -14.75 30.86 2.08
CA ILE A 65 -14.17 31.05 0.75
C ILE A 65 -15.11 31.91 -0.12
N ASN A 66 -16.40 31.63 -0.10
CA ASN A 66 -17.35 32.37 -0.91
C ASN A 66 -17.48 33.85 -0.46
N LYS A 67 -17.36 34.09 0.84
CA LYS A 67 -17.31 35.47 1.38
C LYS A 67 -16.06 36.21 0.92
N SER A 68 -14.90 35.55 0.89
CA SER A 68 -13.65 36.14 0.42
C SER A 68 -13.68 36.43 -1.10
N ILE A 69 -14.27 35.55 -1.88
CA ILE A 69 -14.46 35.74 -3.34
C ILE A 69 -15.36 36.96 -3.61
N ASN A 70 -16.41 37.14 -2.84
CA ASN A 70 -17.31 38.26 -3.00
C ASN A 70 -16.62 39.62 -2.64
N GLN A 71 -15.79 39.65 -1.60
CA GLN A 71 -15.00 40.83 -1.25
C GLN A 71 -13.99 41.20 -2.34
N ILE A 72 -13.36 40.22 -2.99
CA ILE A 72 -12.46 40.45 -4.11
C ILE A 72 -13.19 41.08 -5.32
N LYS A 73 -14.40 40.58 -5.61
CA LYS A 73 -15.23 41.15 -6.69
C LYS A 73 -15.69 42.60 -6.44
N GLU A 74 -15.96 42.98 -5.19
CA GLU A 74 -16.30 44.36 -4.84
C GLU A 74 -15.09 45.28 -5.05
N THR A 75 -13.88 44.84 -4.62
CA THR A 75 -12.66 45.67 -4.78
C THR A 75 -12.25 45.84 -6.25
N GLU A 76 -12.55 44.86 -7.09
CA GLU A 76 -12.30 44.94 -8.55
C GLU A 76 -13.24 45.89 -9.27
N ALA A 77 -14.48 46.03 -8.79
CA ALA A 77 -15.48 46.94 -9.31
C ALA A 77 -15.11 48.42 -9.00
N ASP A 78 -14.65 48.69 -7.79
CA ASP A 78 -14.23 50.01 -7.36
C ASP A 78 -12.98 50.51 -8.11
N LEU A 79 -12.05 49.58 -8.42
CA LEU A 79 -10.86 49.92 -9.22
C LEU A 79 -11.20 50.32 -10.65
N LYS A 80 -12.20 49.67 -11.21
CA LYS A 80 -12.67 49.94 -12.61
C LYS A 80 -13.36 51.32 -12.69
N GLN A 81 -14.05 51.71 -11.64
CA GLN A 81 -14.72 53.00 -11.59
C GLN A 81 -13.74 54.18 -11.49
N SER A 82 -12.67 54.05 -10.67
CA SER A 82 -11.59 55.04 -10.55
C SER A 82 -10.83 55.27 -11.88
N CYS A 83 -10.70 54.24 -12.72
CA CYS A 83 -10.06 54.36 -14.04
C CYS A 83 -10.88 55.19 -15.03
N ASN A 84 -12.20 55.13 -14.96
CA ASN A 84 -13.06 55.89 -15.84
C ASN A 84 -13.14 57.36 -15.47
N ASP A 85 -13.12 57.68 -14.19
CA ASP A 85 -13.16 59.05 -13.68
C ASP A 85 -11.87 59.84 -14.04
N PHE A 86 -10.74 59.13 -14.13
CA PHE A 86 -9.46 59.69 -14.57
C PHE A 86 -9.42 60.02 -16.07
N SER A 87 -10.15 59.25 -16.85
CA SER A 87 -10.27 59.47 -18.32
C SER A 87 -11.04 60.74 -18.64
N ASP A 88 -12.14 61.00 -17.92
CA ASP A 88 -13.00 62.16 -18.17
C ASP A 88 -12.34 63.50 -17.72
N ALA A 89 -11.51 63.44 -16.71
CA ALA A 89 -10.73 64.63 -16.28
C ALA A 89 -9.65 65.03 -17.29
N ASN A 90 -9.04 64.06 -17.96
CA ASN A 90 -8.05 64.32 -19.03
C ASN A 90 -8.69 64.99 -20.29
N ILE A 91 -9.91 64.61 -20.60
CA ILE A 91 -10.62 65.15 -21.78
C ILE A 91 -10.98 66.62 -21.56
N LYS A 92 -11.30 67.02 -20.33
CA LYS A 92 -11.55 68.43 -19.98
C LYS A 92 -10.30 69.31 -20.02
N LEU A 93 -9.14 68.72 -19.65
CA LEU A 93 -7.86 69.43 -19.70
C LEU A 93 -7.39 69.69 -21.16
N GLU A 94 -7.60 68.76 -22.05
CA GLU A 94 -7.27 68.97 -23.46
C GLU A 94 -8.09 70.05 -24.14
N LYS A 95 -9.36 70.18 -23.73
CA LYS A 95 -10.22 71.26 -24.28
C LYS A 95 -9.81 72.66 -23.87
N ALA A 96 -9.35 72.82 -22.62
CA ALA A 96 -8.90 74.11 -22.08
C ALA A 96 -7.58 74.58 -22.75
N ASN A 97 -6.67 73.62 -23.04
CA ASN A 97 -5.39 73.97 -23.67
C ASN A 97 -5.50 74.38 -25.16
N ARG A 98 -6.55 73.93 -25.87
CA ARG A 98 -6.77 74.33 -27.27
C ARG A 98 -7.21 75.79 -27.42
N GLN A 99 -7.97 76.31 -26.48
CA GLN A 99 -8.41 77.69 -26.49
C GLN A 99 -7.30 78.73 -26.20
N LEU A 100 -6.23 78.33 -25.55
CA LEU A 100 -5.08 79.19 -25.23
C LEU A 100 -4.08 79.24 -26.39
N ALA A 101 -4.04 78.26 -27.27
CA ALA A 101 -3.06 78.11 -28.34
C ALA A 101 -3.42 78.91 -29.62
N GLU A 102 -4.69 79.33 -29.77
CA GLU A 102 -5.15 80.08 -31.00
C GLU A 102 -4.72 81.55 -31.04
N SER A 103 -4.12 82.05 -29.97
CA SER A 103 -3.83 83.50 -29.80
C SER A 103 -2.37 83.93 -30.01
N GLN A 104 -1.44 83.03 -30.22
CA GLN A 104 -0.05 83.43 -30.50
C GLN A 104 0.46 82.74 -31.78
N LYS A 105 0.44 83.53 -32.79
CA LYS A 105 0.53 83.04 -34.20
C LYS A 105 1.87 82.60 -34.72
N GLU A 106 1.71 81.70 -35.61
CA GLU A 106 2.45 81.08 -36.69
C GLU A 106 3.96 80.79 -36.56
N LEU A 107 4.73 81.61 -35.94
CA LEU A 107 6.17 81.32 -35.77
C LEU A 107 6.45 80.62 -34.43
N GLU A 108 5.70 80.94 -33.43
CA GLU A 108 5.77 80.33 -32.12
C GLU A 108 5.07 78.95 -32.17
N GLU A 109 4.03 78.84 -33.01
CA GLU A 109 3.34 77.57 -33.25
C GLU A 109 4.24 76.51 -33.93
N GLN A 110 5.07 76.89 -34.92
CA GLN A 110 6.00 75.93 -35.52
C GLN A 110 7.12 75.54 -34.56
N TYR A 111 7.65 76.47 -33.78
CA TYR A 111 8.67 76.15 -32.81
C TYR A 111 8.09 75.35 -31.61
N GLN A 112 6.91 75.72 -31.14
CA GLN A 112 6.17 74.97 -30.15
C GLN A 112 5.77 73.57 -30.66
N GLN A 113 5.38 73.49 -31.95
CA GLN A 113 5.04 72.22 -32.56
C GLN A 113 6.26 71.26 -32.66
N ILE A 114 7.44 71.79 -33.01
CA ILE A 114 8.69 71.01 -33.04
C ILE A 114 9.09 70.59 -31.60
N LEU A 115 8.94 71.46 -30.60
CA LEU A 115 9.19 71.15 -29.21
C LEU A 115 8.21 70.14 -28.65
N ILE A 116 6.92 70.23 -29.03
CA ILE A 116 5.88 69.30 -28.67
C ILE A 116 6.15 67.90 -29.32
N ASP A 117 6.56 67.90 -30.57
CA ASP A 117 6.84 66.67 -31.29
C ASP A 117 8.15 66.05 -30.80
N GLN A 118 9.19 66.82 -30.46
CA GLN A 118 10.39 66.34 -29.75
C GLN A 118 10.06 65.77 -28.40
N LYS A 119 9.23 66.50 -27.63
CA LYS A 119 8.81 66.04 -26.30
C LYS A 119 7.95 64.78 -26.41
N LYS A 120 7.05 64.69 -27.36
CA LYS A 120 6.25 63.47 -27.63
C LYS A 120 7.14 62.29 -28.04
N ILE A 121 8.14 62.52 -28.85
CA ILE A 121 9.11 61.51 -29.21
C ILE A 121 9.87 61.06 -27.98
N GLN A 122 10.36 61.99 -27.16
CA GLN A 122 11.08 61.71 -25.96
C GLN A 122 10.19 61.00 -24.91
N GLU A 123 8.99 61.46 -24.68
CA GLU A 123 8.02 60.78 -23.79
C GLU A 123 7.60 59.40 -24.32
N SER A 124 7.52 59.23 -25.64
CA SER A 124 7.27 57.97 -26.28
C SER A 124 8.46 57.01 -26.12
N GLU A 125 9.68 57.53 -26.33
CA GLU A 125 10.91 56.72 -26.13
C GLU A 125 11.08 56.32 -24.65
N GLU A 126 10.84 57.26 -23.68
CA GLU A 126 10.87 56.95 -22.28
C GLU A 126 9.77 55.94 -21.88
N ARG A 127 8.58 56.06 -22.43
CA ARG A 127 7.49 55.11 -22.21
C ARG A 127 7.82 53.75 -22.78
N TYR A 128 8.40 53.70 -23.98
CA TYR A 128 8.84 52.42 -24.57
C TYR A 128 9.96 51.81 -23.76
N ARG A 129 10.92 52.60 -23.28
CA ARG A 129 11.98 52.13 -22.41
C ARG A 129 11.44 51.58 -21.08
N PHE A 130 10.55 52.33 -20.44
CA PHE A 130 9.93 51.93 -19.18
C PHE A 130 9.10 50.64 -19.31
N ILE A 131 8.33 50.51 -20.40
CA ILE A 131 7.55 49.30 -20.68
C ILE A 131 8.51 48.11 -20.93
N SER A 132 9.55 48.32 -21.72
CA SER A 132 10.56 47.29 -21.99
C SER A 132 11.30 46.86 -20.74
N GLU A 133 11.66 47.77 -19.84
CA GLU A 133 12.31 47.47 -18.56
C GLU A 133 11.35 46.79 -17.57
N ALA A 134 10.08 47.21 -17.55
CA ALA A 134 9.07 46.68 -16.65
C ALA A 134 8.64 45.25 -17.05
N THR A 135 8.58 44.93 -18.32
CA THR A 135 8.23 43.59 -18.82
C THR A 135 9.41 42.64 -18.84
N ASN A 136 10.63 43.13 -18.65
CA ASN A 136 11.87 42.37 -18.76
C ASN A 136 12.08 41.72 -20.14
N ASP A 137 11.30 42.10 -21.15
CA ASP A 137 11.37 41.62 -22.52
C ASP A 137 12.40 42.43 -23.33
N ALA A 138 13.13 41.76 -24.20
CA ALA A 138 13.95 42.43 -25.21
C ALA A 138 13.08 42.77 -26.41
N ILE A 139 13.25 44.02 -26.91
CA ILE A 139 12.53 44.48 -28.11
C ILE A 139 13.40 44.28 -29.35
N TRP A 140 12.79 43.90 -30.43
CA TRP A 140 13.43 43.81 -31.73
C TRP A 140 12.58 44.47 -32.79
N GLN A 141 13.22 45.00 -33.80
CA GLN A 141 12.55 45.52 -34.99
C GLN A 141 13.35 45.20 -36.26
N GLU A 142 12.63 44.93 -37.32
CA GLU A 142 13.19 44.74 -38.65
C GLU A 142 12.66 45.83 -39.58
N VAL A 143 13.59 46.62 -40.12
CA VAL A 143 13.30 47.67 -41.08
C VAL A 143 14.25 47.53 -42.27
N ASN A 144 13.72 47.46 -43.48
CA ASN A 144 14.49 47.30 -44.72
C ASN A 144 15.44 46.08 -44.68
N GLY A 145 15.02 45.00 -44.04
CA GLY A 145 15.81 43.75 -43.92
C GLY A 145 16.92 43.78 -42.84
N VAL A 146 17.05 44.86 -42.11
CA VAL A 146 17.98 44.98 -40.98
C VAL A 146 17.25 44.81 -39.68
N THR A 147 17.65 43.82 -38.88
CA THR A 147 17.11 43.60 -37.56
C THR A 147 17.94 44.32 -36.50
N THR A 148 17.31 45.10 -35.65
CA THR A 148 17.93 45.78 -34.50
C THR A 148 17.28 45.32 -33.23
N PHE A 149 18.07 45.37 -32.14
CA PHE A 149 17.68 44.88 -30.85
C PHE A 149 17.88 45.91 -29.74
N SER A 150 17.05 45.87 -28.72
CA SER A 150 17.23 46.66 -27.49
C SER A 150 18.43 46.16 -26.66
N ASP A 151 18.95 47.02 -25.77
CA ASP A 151 20.05 46.67 -24.85
C ASP A 151 19.77 45.42 -24.02
N ARG A 152 18.51 45.19 -23.71
CA ARG A 152 18.06 44.00 -22.98
C ARG A 152 18.33 42.71 -23.72
N TRP A 153 18.23 42.70 -25.07
CA TRP A 153 18.55 41.56 -25.86
C TRP A 153 20.02 41.14 -25.71
N TYR A 154 20.92 42.13 -25.72
CA TYR A 154 22.36 41.87 -25.53
C TYR A 154 22.66 41.36 -24.12
N GLN A 155 21.94 41.84 -23.12
CA GLN A 155 22.06 41.33 -21.76
C GLN A 155 21.60 39.87 -21.62
N ILE A 156 20.48 39.50 -22.26
CA ILE A 156 19.93 38.13 -22.24
C ILE A 156 20.86 37.19 -22.99
N THR A 157 21.33 37.55 -24.17
CA THR A 157 22.11 36.66 -25.03
C THR A 157 23.61 36.66 -24.76
N GLY A 158 24.11 37.74 -24.12
CA GLY A 158 25.53 37.94 -23.84
C GLY A 158 26.37 38.40 -25.04
N TYR A 159 25.75 38.58 -26.24
CA TYR A 159 26.45 39.11 -27.42
C TYR A 159 26.52 40.65 -27.35
N SER A 160 27.48 41.17 -28.11
CA SER A 160 27.54 42.63 -28.41
C SER A 160 26.97 42.90 -29.81
N LYS A 161 26.76 44.17 -30.11
CA LYS A 161 26.30 44.59 -31.44
C LYS A 161 27.28 44.16 -32.54
N SER A 162 28.59 44.27 -32.29
CA SER A 162 29.62 43.82 -33.21
C SER A 162 29.61 42.32 -33.45
N ASP A 163 29.34 41.50 -32.41
CA ASP A 163 29.27 40.05 -32.58
C ASP A 163 28.18 39.63 -33.58
N ILE A 164 27.07 40.39 -33.65
CA ILE A 164 25.94 40.10 -34.54
C ILE A 164 26.22 40.62 -35.98
N GLU A 165 26.86 41.78 -36.08
CA GLU A 165 27.21 42.38 -37.40
C GLU A 165 28.31 41.57 -38.09
N GLU A 166 29.23 40.95 -37.36
CA GLU A 166 30.31 40.09 -37.88
C GLU A 166 29.87 38.64 -38.13
N ALA A 167 28.73 38.23 -37.58
CA ALA A 167 28.28 36.83 -37.71
C ALA A 167 27.81 36.55 -39.15
N GLU A 168 28.39 35.55 -39.78
CA GLU A 168 27.97 35.04 -41.09
C GLU A 168 26.54 34.45 -40.97
N GLY A 169 25.54 35.11 -41.57
CA GLY A 169 24.11 34.78 -41.38
C GLY A 169 23.41 35.53 -40.26
N GLY A 170 24.09 36.52 -39.62
CA GLY A 170 23.51 37.39 -38.59
C GLY A 170 23.01 36.63 -37.36
N TRP A 171 22.01 37.19 -36.67
CA TRP A 171 21.44 36.60 -35.46
C TRP A 171 20.82 35.22 -35.66
N GLU A 172 20.36 34.89 -36.88
CA GLU A 172 19.77 33.55 -37.17
C GLU A 172 20.79 32.43 -37.03
N SER A 173 22.09 32.71 -37.15
CA SER A 173 23.16 31.72 -37.00
C SER A 173 23.27 31.17 -35.61
N PHE A 174 22.76 31.87 -34.60
CA PHE A 174 22.75 31.46 -33.19
C PHE A 174 21.51 30.65 -32.79
N ILE A 175 20.50 30.53 -33.67
CA ILE A 175 19.35 29.64 -33.48
C ILE A 175 19.85 28.19 -33.54
N HIS A 176 19.30 27.33 -32.68
CA HIS A 176 19.61 25.90 -32.74
C HIS A 176 19.34 25.31 -34.13
N PRO A 177 20.22 24.50 -34.70
CA PRO A 177 20.11 24.01 -36.08
C PRO A 177 18.73 23.41 -36.42
N GLU A 178 18.14 22.63 -35.49
CA GLU A 178 16.83 22.01 -35.67
C GLU A 178 15.67 23.04 -35.73
N ASP A 179 15.83 24.18 -35.05
CA ASP A 179 14.76 25.17 -34.92
C ASP A 179 14.78 26.23 -36.02
N ARG A 180 15.89 26.35 -36.77
CA ARG A 180 16.10 27.38 -37.84
C ARG A 180 15.01 27.35 -38.91
N ALA A 181 14.69 26.17 -39.42
CA ALA A 181 13.67 25.98 -40.43
C ALA A 181 12.31 26.44 -39.92
N LEU A 182 11.92 26.06 -38.72
CA LEU A 182 10.65 26.44 -38.11
C LEU A 182 10.51 27.95 -37.94
N VAL A 183 11.55 28.62 -37.42
CA VAL A 183 11.55 30.06 -37.20
C VAL A 183 11.42 30.82 -38.54
N ARG A 184 12.19 30.40 -39.55
CA ARG A 184 12.17 31.00 -40.87
C ARG A 184 10.81 30.83 -41.56
N ASP A 185 10.24 29.65 -41.54
CA ASP A 185 8.94 29.37 -42.14
C ASP A 185 7.82 30.19 -41.49
N ARG A 186 7.78 30.24 -40.13
CA ARG A 186 6.80 31.06 -39.41
C ARG A 186 6.93 32.54 -39.72
N MET A 187 8.16 33.04 -39.83
CA MET A 187 8.43 34.44 -40.15
C MET A 187 7.98 34.76 -41.59
N LEU A 188 8.25 33.88 -42.56
CA LEU A 188 7.80 34.04 -43.97
C LEU A 188 6.27 33.99 -44.06
N ILE A 189 5.61 33.07 -43.39
CA ILE A 189 4.14 32.99 -43.36
C ILE A 189 3.54 34.29 -42.80
N HIS A 190 4.11 34.84 -41.72
CA HIS A 190 3.62 36.09 -41.13
C HIS A 190 3.87 37.29 -42.04
N LYS A 191 5.05 37.43 -42.64
CA LYS A 191 5.38 38.48 -43.63
C LYS A 191 4.51 38.45 -44.91
N SER A 192 3.87 37.29 -45.18
CA SER A 192 2.92 37.12 -46.29
C SER A 192 1.45 37.38 -45.90
N CYS A 193 1.18 38.06 -44.79
CA CYS A 193 -0.16 38.39 -44.28
C CYS A 193 -1.06 37.18 -43.96
N LYS A 194 -0.49 35.97 -43.79
CA LYS A 194 -1.29 34.75 -43.51
C LYS A 194 -1.62 34.54 -42.05
N THR A 195 -0.98 35.27 -41.13
CA THR A 195 -1.23 35.19 -39.70
C THR A 195 -1.34 36.59 -39.11
N PRO A 196 -2.20 36.80 -38.07
CA PRO A 196 -2.35 38.12 -37.44
C PRO A 196 -1.13 38.52 -36.62
N TYR A 197 -0.39 37.54 -36.07
CA TYR A 197 0.81 37.72 -35.26
C TYR A 197 1.85 36.67 -35.61
N PHE A 198 3.13 37.05 -35.48
CA PHE A 198 4.25 36.12 -35.38
C PHE A 198 4.41 35.67 -33.96
N ASN A 199 4.52 34.36 -33.73
CA ASN A 199 4.93 33.78 -32.45
C ASN A 199 5.75 32.52 -32.72
N CYS A 200 6.83 32.35 -31.96
CA CYS A 200 7.68 31.19 -32.09
C CYS A 200 8.50 30.97 -30.81
N GLU A 201 8.53 29.75 -30.32
CA GLU A 201 9.46 29.32 -29.31
C GLU A 201 10.61 28.59 -29.99
N TYR A 202 11.84 28.92 -29.60
CA TYR A 202 13.03 28.26 -30.16
C TYR A 202 14.23 28.39 -29.23
N ARG A 203 15.21 27.53 -29.43
CA ARG A 203 16.48 27.50 -28.67
C ARG A 203 17.47 28.49 -29.35
N PHE A 204 18.03 29.38 -28.55
CA PHE A 204 18.99 30.36 -28.97
C PHE A 204 20.31 30.17 -28.20
N ARG A 205 21.45 30.14 -28.90
CA ARG A 205 22.78 29.95 -28.29
C ARG A 205 23.32 31.29 -27.79
N ARG A 206 23.59 31.35 -26.48
CA ARG A 206 24.26 32.50 -25.84
C ARG A 206 25.77 32.51 -26.16
N LYS A 207 26.42 33.63 -25.88
CA LYS A 207 27.85 33.80 -26.06
C LYS A 207 28.69 32.82 -25.21
N ASP A 208 28.18 32.38 -24.06
CA ASP A 208 28.81 31.36 -23.20
C ASP A 208 28.66 29.92 -23.75
N GLY A 209 28.02 29.74 -24.90
CA GLY A 209 27.79 28.46 -25.55
C GLY A 209 26.53 27.71 -25.11
N LYS A 210 25.86 28.16 -24.04
CA LYS A 210 24.62 27.53 -23.56
C LYS A 210 23.43 27.94 -24.43
N TYR A 211 22.44 27.05 -24.52
CA TYR A 211 21.18 27.34 -25.14
C TYR A 211 20.15 27.83 -24.12
N ILE A 212 19.43 28.89 -24.49
CA ILE A 212 18.26 29.42 -23.78
C ILE A 212 17.04 29.26 -24.66
N TRP A 213 15.86 29.18 -24.03
CA TRP A 213 14.60 29.18 -24.75
C TRP A 213 14.08 30.61 -24.88
N ILE A 214 13.84 31.03 -26.11
CA ILE A 214 13.28 32.35 -26.44
C ILE A 214 11.86 32.16 -26.94
N TYR A 215 10.92 32.91 -26.39
CA TYR A 215 9.60 33.15 -26.98
C TYR A 215 9.60 34.46 -27.71
N ALA A 216 9.60 34.39 -29.03
CA ALA A 216 9.55 35.57 -29.91
C ALA A 216 8.10 35.84 -30.32
N ARG A 217 7.68 37.10 -30.12
CA ARG A 217 6.41 37.59 -30.60
C ARG A 217 6.65 38.83 -31.47
N GLY A 218 5.82 39.06 -32.51
CA GLY A 218 5.95 40.21 -33.35
C GLY A 218 4.74 40.48 -34.22
N ARG A 219 4.70 41.65 -34.80
CA ARG A 219 3.69 42.05 -35.73
C ARG A 219 4.35 42.73 -36.92
N ALA A 220 3.96 42.31 -38.12
CA ALA A 220 4.34 42.94 -39.35
C ALA A 220 3.37 44.10 -39.69
N TYR A 221 3.92 45.14 -40.26
CA TYR A 221 3.19 46.32 -40.73
C TYR A 221 3.31 46.40 -42.25
N PHE A 222 2.22 46.74 -42.90
CA PHE A 222 2.09 46.75 -44.35
C PHE A 222 1.63 48.14 -44.80
N ASN A 223 2.07 48.55 -45.99
CA ASN A 223 1.60 49.80 -46.60
C ASN A 223 0.17 49.67 -47.15
N ALA A 224 -0.38 50.75 -47.65
CA ALA A 224 -1.72 50.78 -48.25
C ALA A 224 -1.89 49.85 -49.45
N LYS A 225 -0.81 49.40 -50.08
CA LYS A 225 -0.78 48.42 -51.17
C LYS A 225 -0.64 46.97 -50.69
N GLY A 226 -0.56 46.71 -49.38
CA GLY A 226 -0.39 45.38 -48.82
C GLY A 226 1.05 44.86 -48.88
N GLU A 227 2.03 45.73 -49.15
CA GLU A 227 3.44 45.34 -49.18
C GLU A 227 4.05 45.45 -47.77
N PHE A 228 4.89 44.50 -47.40
CA PHE A 228 5.59 44.48 -46.12
C PHE A 228 6.48 45.71 -45.95
N CYS A 229 6.34 46.43 -44.85
CA CYS A 229 7.14 47.63 -44.52
C CYS A 229 8.18 47.33 -43.43
N HIS A 230 7.73 46.93 -42.30
CA HIS A 230 8.57 46.63 -41.15
C HIS A 230 7.86 45.67 -40.21
N MET A 231 8.63 45.08 -39.31
CA MET A 231 8.15 44.18 -38.27
C MET A 231 8.79 44.53 -36.92
N ALA A 232 8.02 44.49 -35.88
CA ALA A 232 8.55 44.73 -34.53
C ALA A 232 7.93 43.73 -33.54
N GLY A 233 8.65 43.46 -32.48
CA GLY A 233 8.19 42.51 -31.50
C GLY A 233 9.05 42.44 -30.23
N SER A 234 8.81 41.43 -29.44
CA SER A 234 9.56 41.15 -28.20
C SER A 234 10.12 39.74 -28.18
N TYR A 235 11.21 39.61 -27.45
CA TYR A 235 11.82 38.35 -27.06
C TYR A 235 11.76 38.20 -25.54
N THR A 236 11.16 37.15 -25.08
CA THR A 236 11.09 36.77 -23.68
C THR A 236 11.96 35.54 -23.47
N ASP A 237 12.86 35.59 -22.49
CA ASP A 237 13.58 34.38 -22.04
C ASP A 237 12.61 33.52 -21.22
N ILE A 238 12.26 32.38 -21.77
CA ILE A 238 11.38 31.39 -21.11
C ILE A 238 12.12 30.15 -20.64
N THR A 239 13.44 30.24 -20.45
CA THR A 239 14.27 29.11 -20.03
C THR A 239 13.82 28.57 -18.69
N GLU A 240 13.64 29.45 -17.70
CA GLU A 240 13.14 29.03 -16.38
C GLU A 240 11.77 28.37 -16.46
N LEU A 241 10.87 28.92 -17.29
CA LEU A 241 9.55 28.35 -17.50
C LEU A 241 9.64 26.93 -18.09
N LYS A 242 10.47 26.74 -19.13
CA LYS A 242 10.70 25.42 -19.74
C LYS A 242 11.35 24.42 -18.77
N GLU A 243 12.28 24.90 -17.94
CA GLU A 243 12.87 24.08 -16.88
C GLU A 243 11.85 23.71 -15.80
N TYR A 244 10.94 24.66 -15.47
CA TYR A 244 9.83 24.38 -14.56
C TYR A 244 8.84 23.39 -15.15
N GLU A 245 8.43 23.59 -16.40
CA GLU A 245 7.56 22.66 -17.12
C GLU A 245 8.19 21.25 -17.16
N HIS A 246 9.48 21.17 -17.51
CA HIS A 246 10.20 19.89 -17.52
C HIS A 246 10.30 19.26 -16.15
N ARG A 247 10.60 20.05 -15.10
CA ARG A 247 10.64 19.57 -13.71
C ARG A 247 9.27 19.09 -13.24
N LEU A 248 8.21 19.87 -13.51
CA LEU A 248 6.83 19.47 -13.17
C LEU A 248 6.44 18.19 -13.90
N HIS A 249 6.76 18.09 -15.20
CA HIS A 249 6.51 16.88 -15.96
C HIS A 249 7.29 15.70 -15.38
N HIS A 250 8.57 15.90 -15.07
CA HIS A 250 9.39 14.85 -14.44
C HIS A 250 8.81 14.43 -13.08
N GLN A 251 8.40 15.38 -12.24
CA GLN A 251 7.77 15.08 -10.94
C GLN A 251 6.41 14.38 -11.10
N ALA A 252 5.63 14.73 -12.12
CA ALA A 252 4.34 14.08 -12.39
C ALA A 252 4.48 12.62 -12.83
N TYR A 253 5.58 12.28 -13.52
CA TYR A 253 5.77 10.97 -14.14
C TYR A 253 6.82 10.08 -13.47
N HIS A 254 7.64 10.65 -12.55
CA HIS A 254 8.73 9.92 -11.91
C HIS A 254 8.64 9.96 -10.39
N ASP A 255 9.10 8.90 -9.76
CA ASP A 255 9.31 8.81 -8.31
C ASP A 255 10.55 9.62 -7.92
N GLN A 256 10.42 10.49 -6.93
CA GLN A 256 11.49 11.43 -6.56
C GLN A 256 12.69 10.76 -5.89
N LEU A 257 12.49 9.62 -5.22
CA LEU A 257 13.56 8.90 -4.54
C LEU A 257 14.41 8.09 -5.51
N THR A 258 13.75 7.32 -6.37
CA THR A 258 14.42 6.32 -7.23
C THR A 258 14.64 6.78 -8.67
N GLY A 259 13.97 7.85 -9.09
CA GLY A 259 13.99 8.31 -10.49
C GLY A 259 13.21 7.43 -11.47
N LEU A 260 12.68 6.30 -11.03
CA LEU A 260 11.83 5.43 -11.85
C LEU A 260 10.54 6.13 -12.23
N LYS A 261 9.86 5.63 -13.25
CA LYS A 261 8.49 6.05 -13.55
C LYS A 261 7.58 5.71 -12.38
N ASN A 262 6.63 6.61 -12.09
CA ASN A 262 5.71 6.46 -10.97
C ASN A 262 4.38 5.80 -11.39
N ARG A 263 3.44 5.66 -10.44
CA ARG A 263 2.11 5.08 -10.65
C ARG A 263 1.30 5.82 -11.71
N PHE A 264 1.42 7.14 -11.79
CA PHE A 264 0.70 7.92 -12.79
C PHE A 264 1.14 7.56 -14.21
N ALA A 265 2.47 7.51 -14.43
CA ALA A 265 3.06 7.11 -15.70
C ALA A 265 2.70 5.68 -16.11
N LEU A 266 2.59 4.75 -15.12
CA LEU A 266 2.13 3.40 -15.36
C LEU A 266 0.68 3.37 -15.85
N ASN A 267 -0.23 4.07 -15.14
CA ASN A 267 -1.65 4.07 -15.48
C ASN A 267 -1.91 4.63 -16.89
N GLU A 268 -1.25 5.73 -17.24
CA GLU A 268 -1.33 6.28 -18.60
C GLU A 268 -0.85 5.27 -19.65
N LYS A 269 0.28 4.61 -19.38
CA LYS A 269 0.82 3.64 -20.33
C LYS A 269 -0.08 2.41 -20.48
N LEU A 270 -0.65 1.90 -19.39
CA LEU A 270 -1.58 0.77 -19.44
C LEU A 270 -2.85 1.13 -20.21
N ASN A 271 -3.44 2.29 -19.91
CA ASN A 271 -4.63 2.76 -20.62
C ASN A 271 -4.35 2.93 -22.13
N SER A 272 -3.18 3.44 -22.50
CA SER A 272 -2.76 3.52 -23.90
C SER A 272 -2.68 2.14 -24.54
N LEU A 273 -2.03 1.17 -23.90
CA LEU A 273 -1.87 -0.21 -24.41
C LEU A 273 -3.21 -0.93 -24.58
N ILE A 274 -4.12 -0.76 -23.62
CA ILE A 274 -5.47 -1.34 -23.65
C ILE A 274 -6.30 -0.76 -24.80
N ASN A 275 -6.20 0.57 -25.02
CA ASN A 275 -6.95 1.28 -26.07
C ASN A 275 -6.40 1.04 -27.50
N GLU A 276 -5.11 0.75 -27.64
CA GLU A 276 -4.48 0.61 -28.95
C GLU A 276 -4.88 -0.67 -29.71
N SER A 277 -5.07 -1.79 -29.02
CA SER A 277 -5.48 -3.05 -29.66
C SER A 277 -5.81 -4.14 -28.65
N ARG A 278 -6.97 -4.79 -28.80
CA ARG A 278 -7.38 -5.96 -27.98
C ARG A 278 -6.55 -7.20 -28.22
N ASP A 279 -5.78 -7.27 -29.30
CA ASP A 279 -4.95 -8.44 -29.64
C ASP A 279 -3.54 -8.38 -29.04
N LYS A 280 -3.16 -7.28 -28.39
CA LYS A 280 -1.86 -7.16 -27.73
C LYS A 280 -1.86 -7.95 -26.42
N LYS A 281 -0.80 -8.73 -26.23
CA LYS A 281 -0.53 -9.42 -24.95
C LYS A 281 0.60 -8.71 -24.23
N PHE A 282 0.32 -8.22 -23.04
CA PHE A 282 1.31 -7.64 -22.13
C PHE A 282 1.14 -8.21 -20.71
N ALA A 283 2.13 -8.04 -19.87
CA ALA A 283 2.11 -8.57 -18.51
C ALA A 283 2.60 -7.56 -17.51
N LEU A 284 2.04 -7.62 -16.31
CA LEU A 284 2.47 -6.90 -15.12
C LEU A 284 3.17 -7.87 -14.18
N ILE A 285 4.38 -7.51 -13.77
CA ILE A 285 5.14 -8.21 -12.74
C ILE A 285 5.20 -7.27 -11.54
N TYR A 286 4.36 -7.52 -10.56
CA TYR A 286 4.30 -6.74 -9.32
C TYR A 286 5.29 -7.33 -8.32
N ILE A 287 6.10 -6.47 -7.71
CA ILE A 287 7.20 -6.84 -6.82
C ILE A 287 7.02 -6.07 -5.52
N ASP A 288 7.07 -6.79 -4.42
CA ASP A 288 7.03 -6.24 -3.08
C ASP A 288 8.24 -6.76 -2.28
N ILE A 289 8.90 -5.86 -1.55
CA ILE A 289 10.10 -6.19 -0.79
C ILE A 289 9.69 -6.80 0.55
N ASP A 290 10.08 -8.05 0.77
CA ASP A 290 9.73 -8.78 1.97
C ASP A 290 10.32 -8.13 3.23
N ASN A 291 9.46 -7.91 4.24
CA ASN A 291 9.83 -7.37 5.56
C ASN A 291 10.50 -5.97 5.52
N PHE A 292 10.23 -5.15 4.51
CA PHE A 292 10.84 -3.81 4.37
C PHE A 292 10.52 -2.90 5.56
N LYS A 293 9.33 -3.01 6.13
CA LYS A 293 8.96 -2.30 7.37
C LYS A 293 9.95 -2.61 8.50
N TYR A 294 10.32 -3.89 8.70
CA TYR A 294 11.30 -4.28 9.71
C TYR A 294 12.67 -3.64 9.47
N VAL A 295 13.10 -3.52 8.21
CA VAL A 295 14.33 -2.81 7.85
C VAL A 295 14.25 -1.35 8.27
N ASN A 296 13.13 -0.66 7.98
CA ASN A 296 12.93 0.72 8.40
C ASN A 296 12.89 0.89 9.92
N ASP A 297 12.17 0.01 10.61
CA ASP A 297 12.01 0.08 12.07
C ASP A 297 13.34 -0.19 12.79
N THR A 298 14.23 -1.03 12.22
CA THR A 298 15.51 -1.43 12.83
C THR A 298 16.66 -0.50 12.43
N MET A 299 16.76 -0.13 11.15
CA MET A 299 17.90 0.59 10.58
C MET A 299 17.58 2.07 10.28
N GLY A 300 16.34 2.47 10.40
CA GLY A 300 15.83 3.82 10.11
C GLY A 300 15.46 4.05 8.65
N HIS A 301 14.56 5.01 8.42
CA HIS A 301 14.02 5.33 7.08
C HIS A 301 15.09 5.72 6.05
N ARG A 302 16.15 6.43 6.48
CA ARG A 302 17.25 6.80 5.57
C ARG A 302 17.98 5.58 4.99
N PHE A 303 18.14 4.53 5.79
CA PHE A 303 18.71 3.28 5.30
C PHE A 303 17.77 2.58 4.31
N GLY A 304 16.48 2.56 4.62
CA GLY A 304 15.46 2.05 3.71
C GLY A 304 15.42 2.77 2.37
N ASP A 305 15.54 4.11 2.36
CA ASP A 305 15.60 4.91 1.14
C ASP A 305 16.81 4.54 0.27
N LEU A 306 17.99 4.40 0.87
CA LEU A 306 19.19 3.97 0.15
C LEU A 306 19.06 2.54 -0.41
N LEU A 307 18.42 1.64 0.35
CA LEU A 307 18.12 0.29 -0.12
C LEU A 307 17.18 0.31 -1.33
N LEU A 308 16.14 1.13 -1.30
CA LEU A 308 15.20 1.30 -2.42
C LEU A 308 15.90 1.82 -3.69
N MET A 309 16.83 2.75 -3.54
CA MET A 309 17.63 3.23 -4.67
C MET A 309 18.48 2.10 -5.29
N GLN A 310 19.15 1.31 -4.47
CA GLN A 310 19.94 0.18 -4.96
C GLN A 310 19.10 -0.92 -5.59
N ILE A 311 17.90 -1.16 -5.05
CA ILE A 311 16.93 -2.09 -5.64
C ILE A 311 16.50 -1.58 -7.02
N SER A 312 16.22 -0.29 -7.13
CA SER A 312 15.89 0.36 -8.40
C SER A 312 16.99 0.16 -9.45
N ASP A 313 18.24 0.43 -9.08
CA ASP A 313 19.39 0.25 -9.97
C ASP A 313 19.56 -1.23 -10.40
N ARG A 314 19.36 -2.15 -9.45
CA ARG A 314 19.43 -3.59 -9.72
C ARG A 314 18.32 -4.07 -10.64
N LEU A 315 17.11 -3.56 -10.49
CA LEU A 315 15.99 -3.87 -11.39
C LEU A 315 16.22 -3.31 -12.80
N LEU A 316 16.76 -2.09 -12.91
CA LEU A 316 17.14 -1.48 -14.20
C LEU A 316 18.29 -2.23 -14.88
N GLY A 317 19.24 -2.74 -14.10
CA GLY A 317 20.39 -3.52 -14.59
C GLY A 317 20.01 -4.90 -15.14
N ASN A 318 18.82 -5.40 -14.85
CA ASN A 318 18.27 -6.58 -15.49
C ASN A 318 17.69 -6.18 -16.86
N GLU A 319 18.50 -6.28 -17.92
CA GLU A 319 18.07 -5.99 -19.30
C GLU A 319 16.91 -6.93 -19.74
N ILE A 320 15.68 -6.51 -19.45
CA ILE A 320 14.47 -7.21 -19.91
C ILE A 320 13.99 -6.46 -21.17
N SER A 321 14.16 -7.08 -22.33
CA SER A 321 13.71 -6.51 -23.60
C SER A 321 12.22 -6.17 -23.57
N ASN A 322 11.84 -4.98 -24.03
CA ASN A 322 10.46 -4.48 -24.07
C ASN A 322 9.79 -4.39 -22.69
N SER A 323 10.52 -4.00 -21.67
CA SER A 323 9.95 -3.74 -20.37
C SER A 323 10.28 -2.36 -19.82
N THR A 324 9.44 -1.88 -18.92
CA THR A 324 9.65 -0.64 -18.18
C THR A 324 9.43 -0.91 -16.71
N VAL A 325 10.35 -0.42 -15.87
CA VAL A 325 10.28 -0.52 -14.41
C VAL A 325 9.59 0.72 -13.85
N TYR A 326 8.70 0.50 -12.92
CA TYR A 326 7.95 1.54 -12.19
C TYR A 326 8.10 1.34 -10.69
N ARG A 327 8.04 2.44 -9.93
CA ARG A 327 7.81 2.39 -8.48
C ARG A 327 6.43 2.93 -8.19
N ILE A 328 5.60 2.11 -7.52
CA ILE A 328 4.19 2.45 -7.26
C ILE A 328 4.05 3.24 -5.97
N GLY A 329 4.86 2.92 -4.97
CA GLY A 329 4.91 3.59 -3.66
C GLY A 329 5.56 2.67 -2.62
N GLY A 330 6.07 3.24 -1.53
CA GLY A 330 6.68 2.45 -0.46
C GLY A 330 7.76 1.50 -0.96
N ASP A 331 7.55 0.21 -0.72
CA ASP A 331 8.37 -0.94 -1.10
C ASP A 331 7.89 -1.68 -2.36
N GLU A 332 6.95 -1.08 -3.10
CA GLU A 332 6.29 -1.69 -4.24
C GLU A 332 6.88 -1.23 -5.58
N PHE A 333 7.32 -2.18 -6.37
CA PHE A 333 7.80 -1.98 -7.74
C PHE A 333 6.93 -2.76 -8.73
N LEU A 334 6.90 -2.29 -9.96
CA LEU A 334 6.19 -2.97 -11.03
C LEU A 334 7.00 -2.95 -12.31
N ILE A 335 7.04 -4.09 -13.00
CA ILE A 335 7.64 -4.20 -14.33
C ILE A 335 6.51 -4.48 -15.32
N LEU A 336 6.33 -3.57 -16.25
CA LEU A 336 5.45 -3.74 -17.38
C LEU A 336 6.24 -4.38 -18.53
N VAL A 337 5.85 -5.58 -18.94
CA VAL A 337 6.37 -6.27 -20.11
C VAL A 337 5.40 -6.04 -21.27
N GLU A 338 5.72 -5.12 -22.16
CA GLU A 338 4.80 -4.62 -23.20
C GLU A 338 4.45 -5.65 -24.29
N LYS A 339 5.23 -6.71 -24.40
CA LYS A 339 4.99 -7.79 -25.35
C LYS A 339 5.63 -9.10 -24.87
N TYR A 340 4.83 -10.14 -24.80
CA TYR A 340 5.32 -11.49 -24.61
C TYR A 340 4.62 -12.47 -25.57
N TYR A 341 5.27 -13.59 -25.87
CA TYR A 341 4.75 -14.58 -26.81
C TYR A 341 4.24 -15.85 -26.11
N LYS A 342 4.90 -16.24 -25.02
CA LYS A 342 4.60 -17.44 -24.27
C LYS A 342 4.76 -17.19 -22.76
N LYS A 343 4.00 -17.93 -21.96
CA LYS A 343 4.03 -17.85 -20.48
C LYS A 343 5.41 -18.18 -19.93
N GLU A 344 6.12 -19.13 -20.52
CA GLU A 344 7.47 -19.52 -20.11
C GLU A 344 8.48 -18.37 -20.21
N ASN A 345 8.22 -17.39 -21.10
CA ASN A 345 9.06 -16.19 -21.18
C ASN A 345 8.88 -15.33 -19.93
N LEU A 346 7.65 -15.17 -19.47
CA LEU A 346 7.34 -14.41 -18.24
C LEU A 346 7.90 -15.10 -17.00
N GLU A 347 7.78 -16.43 -16.93
CA GLU A 347 8.37 -17.25 -15.86
C GLU A 347 9.89 -17.06 -15.80
N ARG A 348 10.57 -17.09 -16.95
CA ARG A 348 12.02 -16.84 -17.03
C ARG A 348 12.39 -15.43 -16.57
N ILE A 349 11.62 -14.42 -16.98
CA ILE A 349 11.82 -13.02 -16.55
C ILE A 349 11.67 -12.94 -15.03
N ALA A 350 10.57 -13.44 -14.48
CA ALA A 350 10.29 -13.39 -13.04
C ALA A 350 11.35 -14.17 -12.22
N VAL A 351 11.81 -15.32 -12.71
CA VAL A 351 12.89 -16.09 -12.09
C VAL A 351 14.22 -15.34 -12.11
N ASN A 352 14.53 -14.63 -13.21
CA ASN A 352 15.76 -13.83 -13.29
C ASN A 352 15.70 -12.64 -12.31
N ILE A 353 14.54 -11.98 -12.17
CA ILE A 353 14.33 -10.94 -11.18
C ILE A 353 14.55 -11.49 -9.77
N LEU A 354 13.93 -12.62 -9.43
CA LEU A 354 14.09 -13.26 -8.11
C LEU A 354 15.56 -13.64 -7.84
N LYS A 355 16.27 -14.16 -8.85
CA LYS A 355 17.70 -14.48 -8.73
C LYS A 355 18.56 -13.24 -8.53
N ALA A 356 18.20 -12.09 -9.10
CA ALA A 356 18.91 -10.84 -8.93
C ALA A 356 18.91 -10.36 -7.46
N PHE A 357 17.99 -10.81 -6.62
CA PHE A 357 17.94 -10.49 -5.20
C PHE A 357 18.73 -11.44 -4.29
N LYS A 358 19.36 -12.52 -4.84
CA LYS A 358 20.22 -13.41 -4.04
C LYS A 358 21.50 -12.74 -3.53
N PRO A 359 22.22 -11.90 -4.32
CA PRO A 359 23.37 -11.17 -3.81
C PRO A 359 22.92 -10.08 -2.81
N CYS A 360 23.76 -9.85 -1.80
CA CYS A 360 23.51 -8.78 -0.83
C CYS A 360 23.42 -7.40 -1.49
N PHE A 361 22.80 -6.47 -0.79
CA PHE A 361 22.83 -5.04 -1.07
C PHE A 361 23.84 -4.39 -0.14
N VAL A 362 24.66 -3.49 -0.69
CA VAL A 362 25.68 -2.78 0.08
C VAL A 362 25.19 -1.37 0.36
N VAL A 363 24.59 -1.15 1.51
CA VAL A 363 24.04 0.15 1.92
C VAL A 363 25.01 0.82 2.91
N GLY A 364 25.76 1.80 2.45
CA GLY A 364 26.88 2.34 3.21
C GLY A 364 27.95 1.27 3.44
N ASP A 365 28.31 1.03 4.70
CA ASP A 365 29.28 0.00 5.10
C ASP A 365 28.64 -1.34 5.45
N LEU A 366 27.31 -1.49 5.29
CA LEU A 366 26.56 -2.67 5.71
C LEU A 366 26.10 -3.51 4.53
N ASN A 367 26.33 -4.83 4.64
CA ASN A 367 25.76 -5.82 3.74
C ASN A 367 24.41 -6.26 4.27
N THR A 368 23.34 -6.02 3.50
CA THR A 368 21.99 -6.46 3.86
C THR A 368 21.44 -7.43 2.83
N TYR A 369 20.61 -8.36 3.30
CA TYR A 369 19.90 -9.31 2.45
C TYR A 369 18.41 -9.01 2.56
N THR A 370 17.76 -8.93 1.44
CA THR A 370 16.30 -8.85 1.36
C THR A 370 15.80 -9.76 0.26
N THR A 371 14.61 -10.27 0.44
CA THR A 371 13.90 -11.07 -0.56
C THR A 371 12.71 -10.28 -1.11
N ILE A 372 12.11 -10.79 -2.16
CA ILE A 372 10.95 -10.18 -2.80
C ILE A 372 9.86 -11.21 -3.05
N SER A 373 8.63 -10.78 -2.91
CA SER A 373 7.47 -11.52 -3.36
C SER A 373 6.98 -10.96 -4.70
N ILE A 374 6.74 -11.84 -5.67
CA ILE A 374 6.40 -11.47 -7.04
C ILE A 374 5.01 -12.01 -7.40
N GLY A 375 4.14 -11.10 -7.85
CA GLY A 375 2.84 -11.44 -8.46
C GLY A 375 2.82 -11.10 -9.96
N VAL A 376 2.29 -11.98 -10.77
CA VAL A 376 2.23 -11.78 -12.23
C VAL A 376 0.79 -11.83 -12.71
N SER A 377 0.35 -10.78 -13.40
CA SER A 377 -0.90 -10.75 -14.14
C SER A 377 -0.67 -10.51 -15.63
N THR A 378 -1.59 -10.97 -16.46
CA THR A 378 -1.48 -10.90 -17.94
C THR A 378 -2.75 -10.32 -18.55
N TYR A 379 -2.56 -9.49 -19.57
CA TYR A 379 -3.66 -8.96 -20.38
C TYR A 379 -3.81 -9.81 -21.65
N PRO A 380 -5.04 -10.14 -22.08
CA PRO A 380 -6.34 -9.82 -21.44
C PRO A 380 -6.83 -10.89 -20.45
N GLU A 381 -6.05 -11.92 -20.15
CA GLU A 381 -6.48 -13.12 -19.42
C GLU A 381 -6.92 -12.83 -17.97
N HIS A 382 -6.29 -11.83 -17.33
CA HIS A 382 -6.49 -11.52 -15.91
C HIS A 382 -7.14 -10.16 -15.64
N GLY A 383 -7.66 -9.52 -16.69
CA GLY A 383 -8.41 -8.27 -16.63
C GLY A 383 -8.40 -7.54 -17.97
N ASN A 384 -9.44 -6.74 -18.21
CA ASN A 384 -9.61 -5.92 -19.41
C ASN A 384 -9.40 -4.42 -19.14
N GLU A 385 -9.30 -4.04 -17.86
CA GLU A 385 -9.09 -2.68 -17.38
C GLU A 385 -7.82 -2.61 -16.53
N THR A 386 -7.26 -1.40 -16.43
CA THR A 386 -6.03 -1.15 -15.65
C THR A 386 -6.17 -1.60 -14.20
N ASP A 387 -7.28 -1.25 -13.55
CA ASP A 387 -7.49 -1.56 -12.12
C ASP A 387 -7.66 -3.05 -11.88
N GLU A 388 -8.29 -3.78 -12.81
CA GLU A 388 -8.43 -5.25 -12.73
C GLU A 388 -7.07 -5.94 -12.81
N LEU A 389 -6.22 -5.51 -13.75
CA LEU A 389 -4.89 -6.08 -13.92
C LEU A 389 -3.97 -5.82 -12.72
N LEU A 390 -4.00 -4.58 -12.19
CA LEU A 390 -3.23 -4.22 -10.99
C LEU A 390 -3.71 -5.01 -9.78
N LYS A 391 -5.03 -5.12 -9.59
CA LYS A 391 -5.63 -5.92 -8.52
C LYS A 391 -5.24 -7.39 -8.64
N SER A 392 -5.26 -7.95 -9.85
CA SER A 392 -4.88 -9.35 -10.09
C SER A 392 -3.41 -9.61 -9.77
N ALA A 393 -2.52 -8.67 -10.12
CA ALA A 393 -1.10 -8.77 -9.78
C ALA A 393 -0.85 -8.66 -8.26
N ASP A 394 -1.52 -7.73 -7.57
CA ASP A 394 -1.46 -7.55 -6.12
C ASP A 394 -1.95 -8.78 -5.36
N ILE A 395 -3.08 -9.37 -5.78
CA ILE A 395 -3.59 -10.65 -5.26
C ILE A 395 -2.52 -11.74 -5.35
N ALA A 396 -1.81 -11.81 -6.47
CA ALA A 396 -0.75 -12.80 -6.65
C ALA A 396 0.46 -12.53 -5.74
N VAL A 397 0.83 -11.25 -5.50
CA VAL A 397 1.85 -10.87 -4.50
C VAL A 397 1.42 -11.31 -3.10
N TYR A 398 0.17 -11.02 -2.74
CA TYR A 398 -0.36 -11.43 -1.45
C TYR A 398 -0.25 -12.95 -1.24
N LYS A 399 -0.62 -13.74 -2.26
CA LYS A 399 -0.46 -15.21 -2.23
C LYS A 399 1.01 -15.65 -2.17
N ALA A 400 1.93 -14.91 -2.78
CA ALA A 400 3.36 -15.17 -2.65
C ALA A 400 3.83 -14.95 -1.19
N LYS A 401 3.36 -13.89 -0.54
CA LYS A 401 3.66 -13.60 0.87
C LYS A 401 3.07 -14.66 1.81
N GLU A 402 1.81 -15.05 1.61
CA GLU A 402 1.16 -16.12 2.40
C GLU A 402 1.89 -17.46 2.25
N GLY A 403 2.33 -17.79 1.05
CA GLY A 403 3.00 -19.04 0.77
C GLY A 403 4.40 -19.18 1.36
N GLY A 404 4.93 -18.16 2.09
CA GLY A 404 6.26 -18.16 2.72
C GLY A 404 7.25 -17.21 2.05
N ARG A 405 6.79 -16.18 1.33
CA ARG A 405 7.60 -15.12 0.69
C ARG A 405 8.63 -15.64 -0.31
N ASN A 406 9.51 -14.78 -0.79
CA ASN A 406 10.63 -15.11 -1.67
C ASN A 406 10.27 -16.04 -2.84
N ARG A 407 9.14 -15.75 -3.50
CA ARG A 407 8.61 -16.60 -4.59
C ARG A 407 7.82 -15.81 -5.62
N ILE A 408 7.49 -16.53 -6.68
CA ILE A 408 6.71 -16.02 -7.80
C ILE A 408 5.36 -16.71 -7.80
N VAL A 409 4.30 -15.95 -7.92
CA VAL A 409 2.93 -16.45 -8.09
C VAL A 409 2.32 -15.80 -9.32
N PHE A 410 1.78 -16.61 -10.21
CA PHE A 410 0.96 -16.16 -11.33
C PHE A 410 -0.49 -16.13 -10.87
N PHE A 411 -1.16 -15.02 -11.11
CA PHE A 411 -2.57 -14.89 -10.79
C PHE A 411 -3.40 -15.97 -11.51
N ASN A 412 -4.40 -16.47 -10.84
CA ASN A 412 -5.50 -17.24 -11.41
C ASN A 412 -6.82 -16.83 -10.74
N THR A 413 -7.92 -17.01 -11.43
CA THR A 413 -9.25 -16.57 -10.95
C THR A 413 -9.63 -17.12 -9.57
N PRO A 414 -9.34 -18.39 -9.21
CA PRO A 414 -9.62 -18.91 -7.88
C PRO A 414 -8.98 -18.11 -6.73
N MET A 415 -7.83 -17.50 -6.95
CA MET A 415 -7.16 -16.67 -5.90
C MET A 415 -8.01 -15.49 -5.45
N ASN A 416 -8.75 -14.87 -6.37
CA ASN A 416 -9.65 -13.76 -6.02
C ASN A 416 -10.82 -14.25 -5.16
N GLU A 417 -11.35 -15.43 -5.48
CA GLU A 417 -12.42 -16.06 -4.71
C GLU A 417 -11.95 -16.41 -3.29
N GLU A 418 -10.75 -17.01 -3.18
CA GLU A 418 -10.14 -17.34 -1.88
C GLU A 418 -9.91 -16.11 -0.99
N ILE A 419 -9.45 -14.99 -1.55
CA ILE A 419 -9.25 -13.75 -0.79
C ILE A 419 -10.59 -13.18 -0.35
N THR A 420 -11.58 -13.19 -1.24
CA THR A 420 -12.94 -12.71 -0.91
C THR A 420 -13.56 -13.58 0.18
N GLU A 421 -13.42 -14.90 0.07
CA GLU A 421 -13.85 -15.84 1.11
C GLU A 421 -13.16 -15.56 2.44
N ARG A 422 -11.82 -15.37 2.42
CA ARG A 422 -11.03 -15.06 3.62
C ARG A 422 -11.48 -13.77 4.29
N MET A 423 -11.67 -12.68 3.51
CA MET A 423 -12.16 -11.41 4.04
C MET A 423 -13.56 -11.56 4.65
N THR A 424 -14.41 -12.36 4.02
CA THR A 424 -15.75 -12.65 4.52
C THR A 424 -15.69 -13.42 5.83
N ILE A 425 -14.86 -14.46 5.89
CA ILE A 425 -14.60 -15.24 7.10
C ILE A 425 -14.07 -14.34 8.22
N GLU A 426 -13.05 -13.50 7.95
CA GLU A 426 -12.47 -12.59 8.93
C GLU A 426 -13.53 -11.63 9.51
N LYS A 427 -14.35 -11.05 8.64
CA LYS A 427 -15.42 -10.13 9.06
C LYS A 427 -16.37 -10.78 10.06
N HIS A 428 -16.82 -11.99 9.78
CA HIS A 428 -17.74 -12.72 10.66
C HIS A 428 -17.06 -13.26 11.92
N LEU A 429 -15.79 -13.67 11.81
CA LEU A 429 -15.03 -14.23 12.91
C LEU A 429 -14.85 -13.25 14.09
N ARG A 430 -14.75 -11.95 13.79
CA ARG A 430 -14.60 -10.89 14.83
C ARG A 430 -15.72 -10.88 15.87
N ASN A 431 -16.93 -11.27 15.47
CA ASN A 431 -18.10 -11.24 16.34
C ASN A 431 -18.57 -12.67 16.74
N ALA A 432 -17.88 -13.70 16.28
CA ALA A 432 -18.34 -15.08 16.43
C ALA A 432 -18.41 -15.54 17.91
N LEU A 433 -17.51 -15.05 18.78
CA LEU A 433 -17.57 -15.30 20.23
C LEU A 433 -18.79 -14.66 20.86
N ASP A 434 -19.03 -13.39 20.60
CA ASP A 434 -20.13 -12.64 21.19
C ASP A 434 -21.49 -13.18 20.73
N ASN A 435 -21.55 -13.67 19.50
CA ASN A 435 -22.73 -14.27 18.90
C ASN A 435 -22.96 -15.74 19.33
N ASN A 436 -22.07 -16.34 20.12
CA ASN A 436 -22.11 -17.77 20.52
C ASN A 436 -22.14 -18.72 19.31
N GLU A 437 -21.34 -18.46 18.29
CA GLU A 437 -21.30 -19.23 17.04
C GLU A 437 -20.34 -20.42 17.14
N PHE A 438 -19.53 -20.51 18.19
CA PHE A 438 -18.59 -21.61 18.42
C PHE A 438 -19.23 -22.73 19.24
N GLU A 439 -18.85 -23.94 18.89
CA GLU A 439 -19.16 -25.17 19.65
C GLU A 439 -17.92 -26.07 19.70
N LEU A 440 -17.85 -26.94 20.68
CA LEU A 440 -16.84 -27.98 20.75
C LEU A 440 -17.44 -29.33 20.35
N ASN A 441 -16.72 -30.03 19.48
CA ASN A 441 -16.89 -31.45 19.28
C ASN A 441 -15.76 -32.19 19.98
N TYR A 442 -16.05 -33.35 20.49
CA TYR A 442 -15.10 -34.15 21.24
C TYR A 442 -14.80 -35.44 20.52
N GLN A 443 -13.53 -35.75 20.34
CA GLN A 443 -13.09 -36.98 19.71
C GLN A 443 -12.52 -37.95 20.76
N PRO A 444 -13.02 -39.18 20.86
CA PRO A 444 -12.60 -40.12 21.90
C PRO A 444 -11.19 -40.67 21.63
N GLN A 445 -10.41 -40.78 22.72
CA GLN A 445 -9.10 -41.42 22.77
C GLN A 445 -9.21 -42.75 23.55
N LEU A 446 -8.84 -43.86 22.90
CA LEU A 446 -8.87 -45.18 23.46
C LEU A 446 -7.51 -45.56 24.08
N ASP A 447 -7.50 -45.95 25.36
CA ASP A 447 -6.35 -46.62 25.96
C ASP A 447 -6.31 -48.07 25.49
N ILE A 448 -5.28 -48.41 24.72
CA ILE A 448 -5.15 -49.76 24.11
C ILE A 448 -5.04 -50.83 25.20
N LYS A 449 -4.30 -50.60 26.27
CA LYS A 449 -4.04 -51.59 27.32
C LYS A 449 -5.30 -51.90 28.11
N ARG A 450 -6.13 -50.91 28.37
CA ARG A 450 -7.35 -51.02 29.15
C ARG A 450 -8.58 -51.29 28.28
N SER A 451 -8.48 -51.08 26.99
CA SER A 451 -9.60 -51.14 26.00
C SER A 451 -10.78 -50.24 26.38
N VAL A 452 -10.49 -49.11 27.01
CA VAL A 452 -11.50 -48.09 27.41
C VAL A 452 -11.16 -46.73 26.88
N ILE A 453 -12.17 -45.89 26.67
CA ILE A 453 -11.97 -44.47 26.41
C ILE A 453 -11.33 -43.87 27.64
N SER A 454 -10.21 -43.21 27.47
CA SER A 454 -9.43 -42.57 28.56
C SER A 454 -9.49 -41.06 28.51
N GLY A 455 -9.98 -40.48 27.46
CA GLY A 455 -10.07 -39.02 27.29
C GLY A 455 -10.68 -38.62 25.94
N PHE A 456 -10.65 -37.34 25.71
CA PHE A 456 -11.22 -36.72 24.51
C PHE A 456 -10.32 -35.57 24.06
N GLU A 457 -10.26 -35.37 22.73
CA GLU A 457 -9.72 -34.14 22.18
C GLU A 457 -10.87 -33.17 21.90
N ALA A 458 -10.76 -31.93 22.39
CA ALA A 458 -11.71 -30.85 22.15
C ALA A 458 -11.40 -30.16 20.84
N LEU A 459 -12.29 -30.27 19.88
CA LEU A 459 -12.13 -29.80 18.52
C LEU A 459 -13.12 -28.66 18.24
N LEU A 460 -12.60 -27.47 18.04
CA LEU A 460 -13.40 -26.28 17.76
C LEU A 460 -14.19 -26.43 16.46
N ARG A 461 -15.47 -26.03 16.49
CA ARG A 461 -16.37 -25.93 15.36
C ARG A 461 -17.00 -24.54 15.34
N TRP A 462 -17.12 -24.00 14.17
CA TRP A 462 -17.76 -22.70 13.96
C TRP A 462 -18.98 -22.85 13.06
N LYS A 463 -20.14 -22.41 13.57
CA LYS A 463 -21.42 -22.41 12.87
C LYS A 463 -21.93 -20.98 12.76
N ASN A 464 -21.73 -20.38 11.61
CA ASN A 464 -22.19 -19.02 11.35
C ASN A 464 -23.55 -19.05 10.62
N PRO A 465 -24.51 -18.18 10.95
CA PRO A 465 -25.83 -18.15 10.30
C PRO A 465 -25.78 -17.92 8.78
N GLU A 466 -24.81 -17.16 8.29
CA GLU A 466 -24.68 -16.81 6.87
C GLU A 466 -23.76 -17.77 6.12
N LEU A 467 -22.65 -18.17 6.74
CA LEU A 467 -21.61 -19.00 6.12
C LEU A 467 -21.86 -20.51 6.32
N GLY A 468 -22.82 -20.87 7.18
CA GLY A 468 -23.01 -22.26 7.59
C GLY A 468 -21.88 -22.79 8.46
N THR A 469 -21.53 -24.06 8.31
CA THR A 469 -20.42 -24.67 9.06
C THR A 469 -19.09 -24.36 8.36
N VAL A 470 -18.26 -23.56 9.02
CA VAL A 470 -16.93 -23.19 8.51
C VAL A 470 -15.89 -24.19 9.03
N PRO A 471 -15.13 -24.86 8.13
CA PRO A 471 -14.08 -25.80 8.56
C PRO A 471 -12.96 -25.12 9.33
N PRO A 472 -12.38 -25.76 10.39
CA PRO A 472 -11.27 -25.21 11.18
C PRO A 472 -10.09 -24.75 10.34
N ILE A 473 -9.70 -25.50 9.33
CA ILE A 473 -8.59 -25.18 8.42
C ILE A 473 -8.76 -23.81 7.72
N LYS A 474 -10.00 -23.34 7.52
CA LYS A 474 -10.28 -22.06 6.89
C LYS A 474 -10.20 -20.87 7.85
N PHE A 475 -10.60 -21.07 9.11
CA PHE A 475 -10.69 -19.92 10.03
C PHE A 475 -9.60 -19.85 11.09
N ILE A 476 -8.95 -20.97 11.47
CA ILE A 476 -7.89 -20.96 12.50
C ILE A 476 -6.73 -20.08 12.05
N GLY A 477 -6.22 -20.25 10.81
CA GLY A 477 -5.14 -19.41 10.31
C GLY A 477 -5.51 -17.92 10.21
N ILE A 478 -6.79 -17.60 9.98
CA ILE A 478 -7.28 -16.22 10.01
C ILE A 478 -7.34 -15.71 11.46
N ALA A 479 -7.84 -16.54 12.39
CA ALA A 479 -7.86 -16.21 13.82
C ALA A 479 -6.44 -15.92 14.37
N GLU A 480 -5.45 -16.68 13.94
CA GLU A 480 -4.05 -16.46 14.29
C GLU A 480 -3.54 -15.14 13.69
N ALA A 481 -3.69 -14.93 12.38
CA ALA A 481 -3.23 -13.73 11.71
C ALA A 481 -3.85 -12.43 12.28
N THR A 482 -5.06 -12.53 12.84
CA THR A 482 -5.82 -11.41 13.42
C THR A 482 -5.75 -11.34 14.95
N HIS A 483 -4.99 -12.23 15.59
CA HIS A 483 -4.90 -12.41 17.06
C HIS A 483 -6.23 -12.79 17.74
N LEU A 484 -7.28 -13.09 16.99
CA LEU A 484 -8.56 -13.56 17.54
C LEU A 484 -8.46 -14.96 18.15
N ILE A 485 -7.43 -15.71 17.79
CA ILE A 485 -7.16 -17.04 18.38
C ILE A 485 -6.94 -16.99 19.88
N ILE A 486 -6.50 -15.85 20.44
CA ILE A 486 -6.25 -15.69 21.88
C ILE A 486 -7.56 -15.77 22.66
N PRO A 487 -8.56 -14.89 22.45
CA PRO A 487 -9.83 -15.00 23.16
C PRO A 487 -10.62 -16.26 22.78
N ILE A 488 -10.53 -16.74 21.56
CA ILE A 488 -11.15 -18.00 21.13
C ILE A 488 -10.57 -19.17 21.93
N GLY A 489 -9.26 -19.24 22.07
CA GLY A 489 -8.60 -20.32 22.80
C GLY A 489 -8.86 -20.30 24.31
N GLU A 490 -8.99 -19.12 24.91
CA GLU A 490 -9.46 -19.01 26.29
C GLU A 490 -10.87 -19.59 26.44
N TRP A 491 -11.77 -19.24 25.52
CA TRP A 491 -13.13 -19.76 25.48
C TRP A 491 -13.13 -21.30 25.32
N VAL A 492 -12.31 -21.84 24.39
CA VAL A 492 -12.16 -23.28 24.17
C VAL A 492 -11.75 -23.98 25.44
N LEU A 493 -10.75 -23.47 26.15
CA LEU A 493 -10.28 -24.06 27.40
C LEU A 493 -11.37 -24.05 28.49
N ARG A 494 -12.11 -22.94 28.61
CA ARG A 494 -13.23 -22.83 29.55
C ARG A 494 -14.35 -23.85 29.24
N GLU A 495 -14.71 -23.98 27.97
CA GLU A 495 -15.73 -24.93 27.53
C GLU A 495 -15.28 -26.40 27.72
N ALA A 496 -14.01 -26.69 27.40
CA ALA A 496 -13.43 -28.02 27.66
C ALA A 496 -13.44 -28.37 29.16
N CYS A 497 -13.06 -27.44 30.03
CA CYS A 497 -13.14 -27.62 31.49
C CYS A 497 -14.58 -27.76 31.96
N ARG A 498 -15.51 -26.98 31.44
CA ARG A 498 -16.96 -27.09 31.72
C ARG A 498 -17.51 -28.47 31.38
N PHE A 499 -17.15 -28.98 30.19
CA PHE A 499 -17.56 -30.30 29.74
C PHE A 499 -17.03 -31.41 30.68
N LEU A 500 -15.75 -31.36 31.05
CA LEU A 500 -15.14 -32.33 31.92
C LEU A 500 -15.80 -32.32 33.33
N CYS A 501 -16.06 -31.15 33.88
CA CYS A 501 -16.78 -30.97 35.15
C CYS A 501 -18.22 -31.53 35.08
N LYS A 502 -18.88 -31.42 33.93
CA LYS A 502 -20.23 -31.97 33.70
C LYS A 502 -20.20 -33.50 33.68
N LEU A 503 -19.17 -34.11 33.03
CA LEU A 503 -18.97 -35.57 33.06
C LEU A 503 -18.75 -36.07 34.49
N GLU A 504 -17.90 -35.41 35.28
CA GLU A 504 -17.66 -35.79 36.68
C GLU A 504 -18.92 -35.70 37.53
N LYS A 505 -19.70 -34.62 37.38
CA LYS A 505 -20.99 -34.49 38.07
C LYS A 505 -22.02 -35.54 37.66
N ALA A 506 -21.91 -36.07 36.44
CA ALA A 506 -22.72 -37.19 35.97
C ALA A 506 -22.21 -38.57 36.45
N GLY A 507 -21.09 -38.61 37.21
CA GLY A 507 -20.51 -39.83 37.75
C GLY A 507 -19.43 -40.47 36.85
N TYR A 508 -19.11 -39.85 35.73
CA TYR A 508 -18.07 -40.34 34.79
C TYR A 508 -16.72 -39.72 35.14
N ASN A 509 -15.94 -40.39 35.97
CA ASN A 509 -14.66 -39.92 36.45
C ASN A 509 -13.47 -40.51 35.69
N GLY A 510 -12.32 -39.82 35.73
CA GLY A 510 -11.03 -40.32 35.25
C GLY A 510 -10.77 -40.10 33.77
N PHE A 511 -11.54 -39.24 33.12
CA PHE A 511 -11.27 -38.81 31.75
C PHE A 511 -10.30 -37.60 31.72
N ASN A 512 -9.49 -37.58 30.68
CA ASN A 512 -8.66 -36.41 30.32
C ASN A 512 -9.28 -35.65 29.15
N ILE A 513 -8.98 -34.37 29.06
CA ILE A 513 -9.35 -33.57 27.90
C ILE A 513 -8.13 -32.89 27.32
N ALA A 514 -7.93 -33.04 26.02
CA ALA A 514 -6.86 -32.42 25.26
C ALA A 514 -7.39 -31.19 24.52
N VAL A 515 -6.61 -30.11 24.53
CA VAL A 515 -6.96 -28.82 23.94
C VAL A 515 -5.78 -28.32 23.11
N ASN A 516 -6.04 -28.01 21.84
CA ASN A 516 -5.07 -27.43 20.93
C ASN A 516 -4.74 -25.98 21.30
N ILE A 517 -3.44 -25.64 21.36
CA ILE A 517 -2.94 -24.33 21.72
C ILE A 517 -2.09 -23.77 20.59
N SER A 518 -2.42 -22.56 20.15
CA SER A 518 -1.62 -21.86 19.14
C SER A 518 -0.37 -21.22 19.73
N MET A 519 0.62 -20.97 18.88
CA MET A 519 1.84 -20.24 19.25
C MET A 519 1.54 -18.86 19.86
N LEU A 520 0.61 -18.12 19.27
CA LEU A 520 0.26 -16.76 19.72
C LEU A 520 -0.30 -16.75 21.14
N GLN A 521 -1.06 -17.78 21.52
CA GLN A 521 -1.53 -17.94 22.88
C GLN A 521 -0.37 -18.23 23.83
N LEU A 522 0.51 -19.17 23.46
CA LEU A 522 1.66 -19.55 24.28
C LEU A 522 2.63 -18.38 24.54
N LEU A 523 2.74 -17.46 23.60
CA LEU A 523 3.61 -16.29 23.72
C LEU A 523 3.04 -15.20 24.64
N GLN A 524 1.72 -15.21 24.96
CA GLN A 524 1.14 -14.24 25.90
C GLN A 524 1.77 -14.39 27.29
N ASP A 525 2.19 -13.29 27.91
CA ASP A 525 2.93 -13.29 29.17
C ASP A 525 2.16 -13.97 30.31
N ASP A 526 0.86 -13.81 30.36
CA ASP A 526 -0.07 -14.31 31.36
C ASP A 526 -0.64 -15.70 31.05
N PHE A 527 -0.29 -16.31 29.90
CA PHE A 527 -0.89 -17.57 29.44
C PHE A 527 -0.90 -18.66 30.49
N ALA A 528 0.24 -18.93 31.17
CA ALA A 528 0.32 -19.98 32.16
C ALA A 528 -0.57 -19.71 33.35
N HIS A 529 -0.69 -18.45 33.79
CA HIS A 529 -1.60 -18.04 34.88
C HIS A 529 -3.04 -18.18 34.47
N MET A 530 -3.41 -17.71 33.28
CA MET A 530 -4.77 -17.82 32.73
C MET A 530 -5.23 -19.29 32.71
N VAL A 531 -4.39 -20.21 32.21
CA VAL A 531 -4.71 -21.64 32.15
C VAL A 531 -4.95 -22.18 33.56
N MET A 532 -4.08 -21.87 34.51
CA MET A 532 -4.21 -22.33 35.92
C MET A 532 -5.48 -21.79 36.57
N ASP A 533 -5.76 -20.49 36.39
CA ASP A 533 -6.97 -19.83 36.94
C ASP A 533 -8.25 -20.45 36.41
N ILE A 534 -8.27 -20.78 35.12
CA ILE A 534 -9.43 -21.47 34.53
C ILE A 534 -9.64 -22.84 35.17
N ILE A 535 -8.60 -23.68 35.25
CA ILE A 535 -8.68 -25.03 35.83
C ILE A 535 -9.12 -24.96 37.29
N ASP A 536 -8.51 -24.07 38.07
CA ASP A 536 -8.81 -23.87 39.50
C ASP A 536 -10.27 -23.38 39.69
N SER A 537 -10.79 -22.53 38.78
CA SER A 537 -12.19 -22.03 38.82
C SER A 537 -13.24 -23.13 38.67
N PHE A 538 -12.90 -24.23 37.96
CA PHE A 538 -13.77 -25.38 37.80
C PHE A 538 -13.52 -26.46 38.85
N GLY A 539 -12.46 -26.33 39.66
CA GLY A 539 -12.10 -27.31 40.70
C GLY A 539 -11.58 -28.65 40.15
N LEU A 540 -11.09 -28.63 38.88
CA LEU A 540 -10.61 -29.84 38.22
C LEU A 540 -9.18 -30.20 38.64
N ASN A 541 -8.86 -31.50 38.53
CA ASN A 541 -7.48 -31.92 38.73
C ASN A 541 -6.64 -31.53 37.50
N PRO A 542 -5.57 -30.75 37.62
CA PRO A 542 -4.74 -30.33 36.50
C PRO A 542 -4.23 -31.48 35.61
N LYS A 543 -4.07 -32.68 36.16
CA LYS A 543 -3.67 -33.87 35.40
C LYS A 543 -4.68 -34.34 34.35
N GLN A 544 -5.90 -33.87 34.45
CA GLN A 544 -6.97 -34.20 33.52
C GLN A 544 -6.93 -33.30 32.24
N ILE A 545 -6.16 -32.22 32.30
CA ILE A 545 -6.01 -31.30 31.19
C ILE A 545 -4.70 -31.60 30.45
N GLU A 546 -4.79 -31.75 29.15
CA GLU A 546 -3.66 -31.92 28.25
C GLU A 546 -3.66 -30.76 27.23
N LEU A 547 -2.56 -30.05 27.11
CA LEU A 547 -2.39 -28.98 26.16
C LEU A 547 -1.59 -29.52 24.97
N GLU A 548 -2.15 -29.43 23.79
CA GLU A 548 -1.53 -29.91 22.54
C GLU A 548 -0.84 -28.74 21.82
N ILE A 549 0.43 -28.91 21.51
CA ILE A 549 1.25 -27.94 20.81
C ILE A 549 1.90 -28.62 19.60
N THR A 550 1.91 -27.94 18.44
CA THR A 550 2.54 -28.49 17.25
C THR A 550 4.06 -28.34 17.31
N GLU A 551 4.76 -29.21 16.57
CA GLU A 551 6.22 -29.20 16.45
C GLU A 551 6.78 -27.86 16.00
N SER A 552 6.11 -27.18 15.05
CA SER A 552 6.54 -25.90 14.45
C SER A 552 6.66 -24.77 15.49
N ILE A 553 5.82 -24.78 16.51
CA ILE A 553 5.77 -23.77 17.58
C ILE A 553 7.12 -23.70 18.32
N LEU A 554 7.81 -24.82 18.45
CA LEU A 554 9.03 -24.92 19.25
C LEU A 554 10.27 -24.31 18.58
N MET A 555 10.24 -24.15 17.27
CA MET A 555 11.41 -23.68 16.49
C MET A 555 11.62 -22.17 16.59
N GLU A 556 10.58 -21.39 16.86
CA GLU A 556 10.65 -19.93 16.80
C GLU A 556 11.01 -19.23 18.13
N SER A 557 10.66 -19.84 19.30
CA SER A 557 10.86 -19.18 20.60
C SER A 557 11.08 -20.20 21.75
N TYR A 558 11.94 -21.16 21.53
CA TYR A 558 12.15 -22.31 22.40
C TYR A 558 12.30 -21.97 23.90
N GLU A 559 13.18 -21.02 24.26
CA GLU A 559 13.49 -20.74 25.68
C GLU A 559 12.29 -20.18 26.43
N VAL A 560 11.55 -19.25 25.83
CA VAL A 560 10.37 -18.62 26.43
C VAL A 560 9.26 -19.67 26.62
N ILE A 561 9.02 -20.47 25.58
CA ILE A 561 7.97 -21.49 25.56
C ILE A 561 8.29 -22.59 26.56
N ALA A 562 9.52 -23.11 26.56
CA ALA A 562 9.94 -24.16 27.50
C ALA A 562 9.79 -23.71 28.97
N GLY A 563 10.04 -22.44 29.28
CA GLY A 563 9.81 -21.87 30.61
C GLY A 563 8.35 -21.96 31.04
N LYS A 564 7.42 -21.52 30.17
CA LYS A 564 5.96 -21.56 30.44
C LYS A 564 5.44 -22.99 30.55
N LEU A 565 5.88 -23.88 29.68
CA LEU A 565 5.52 -25.31 29.76
C LEU A 565 6.00 -25.97 31.05
N LYS A 566 7.18 -25.62 31.56
CA LYS A 566 7.68 -26.10 32.86
C LYS A 566 6.79 -25.66 34.02
N LEU A 567 6.30 -24.42 34.00
CA LEU A 567 5.36 -23.90 35.00
C LEU A 567 4.05 -24.71 35.01
N LEU A 568 3.49 -24.96 33.83
CA LEU A 568 2.25 -25.73 33.63
C LEU A 568 2.46 -27.19 34.10
N ARG A 569 3.57 -27.81 33.74
CA ARG A 569 3.93 -29.16 34.19
C ARG A 569 4.10 -29.25 35.69
N ALA A 570 4.71 -28.26 36.35
CA ALA A 570 4.87 -28.22 37.81
C ALA A 570 3.52 -28.24 38.56
N ARG A 571 2.45 -27.70 37.91
CA ARG A 571 1.06 -27.79 38.39
C ARG A 571 0.37 -29.11 38.06
N GLY A 572 1.01 -29.97 37.27
CA GLY A 572 0.49 -31.29 36.88
C GLY A 572 -0.24 -31.37 35.56
N ILE A 573 -0.34 -30.24 34.81
CA ILE A 573 -0.97 -30.21 33.48
C ILE A 573 -0.14 -31.05 32.51
N ASN A 574 -0.79 -31.86 31.69
CA ASN A 574 -0.13 -32.65 30.65
C ASN A 574 0.14 -31.80 29.39
N ILE A 575 1.25 -32.09 28.73
CA ILE A 575 1.64 -31.41 27.49
C ILE A 575 1.84 -32.47 26.40
N ALA A 576 1.10 -32.39 25.32
CA ALA A 576 1.25 -33.22 24.14
C ALA A 576 1.97 -32.48 23.04
N LEU A 577 2.89 -33.16 22.37
CA LEU A 577 3.50 -32.69 21.14
C LEU A 577 2.75 -33.30 19.97
N ASP A 578 2.12 -32.45 19.19
CA ASP A 578 1.28 -32.81 18.06
C ASP A 578 1.99 -32.72 16.72
N ASP A 579 1.46 -33.37 15.68
CA ASP A 579 1.99 -33.43 14.31
C ASP A 579 3.46 -33.88 14.20
N PHE A 580 3.93 -34.70 15.15
CA PHE A 580 5.34 -35.10 15.23
C PHE A 580 5.79 -35.90 13.98
N GLY A 581 6.88 -35.40 13.39
CA GLY A 581 7.54 -36.00 12.22
C GLY A 581 7.28 -35.29 10.89
N LYS A 582 6.39 -34.29 10.83
CA LYS A 582 6.20 -33.45 9.65
C LYS A 582 7.27 -32.36 9.51
N GLY A 583 7.97 -32.04 10.59
CA GLY A 583 8.96 -30.95 10.66
C GLY A 583 10.40 -31.45 10.77
N TYR A 584 11.32 -30.50 11.01
CA TYR A 584 12.74 -30.75 11.22
C TYR A 584 13.06 -30.95 12.71
N SER A 585 12.40 -31.88 13.40
CA SER A 585 12.66 -32.09 14.83
C SER A 585 14.09 -32.56 15.08
N SER A 586 14.84 -31.72 15.77
CA SER A 586 16.05 -32.21 16.44
C SER A 586 15.62 -32.98 17.69
N LEU A 587 15.93 -34.29 17.76
CA LEU A 587 15.72 -35.13 18.93
C LEU A 587 16.28 -34.51 20.22
N ASN A 588 17.25 -33.61 20.11
CA ASN A 588 17.84 -32.90 21.22
C ASN A 588 16.85 -31.90 21.88
N TYR A 589 16.01 -31.24 21.09
CA TYR A 589 14.97 -30.36 21.64
C TYR A 589 13.87 -31.18 22.33
N LEU A 590 13.46 -32.27 21.71
CA LEU A 590 12.45 -33.15 22.28
C LEU A 590 12.83 -33.65 23.69
N LYS A 591 14.10 -34.00 23.90
CA LYS A 591 14.61 -34.49 25.19
C LYS A 591 14.51 -33.46 26.32
N ASN A 592 14.60 -32.18 26.01
CA ASN A 592 14.65 -31.11 26.98
C ASN A 592 13.27 -30.45 27.23
N LEU A 593 12.25 -30.84 26.47
CA LEU A 593 10.90 -30.34 26.64
C LEU A 593 10.16 -31.06 27.75
N PRO A 594 9.36 -30.36 28.57
CA PRO A 594 8.57 -30.96 29.64
C PRO A 594 7.27 -31.59 29.11
N ILE A 595 7.35 -32.37 28.05
CA ILE A 595 6.20 -33.05 27.45
C ILE A 595 5.89 -34.37 28.14
N THR A 596 4.65 -34.81 28.06
CA THR A 596 4.16 -36.08 28.60
C THR A 596 3.65 -37.01 27.50
N THR A 597 3.20 -36.44 26.38
CA THR A 597 2.54 -37.18 25.32
C THR A 597 3.17 -36.82 23.98
N LEU A 598 3.29 -37.84 23.13
CA LEU A 598 3.71 -37.70 21.72
C LEU A 598 2.60 -38.22 20.83
N LYS A 599 2.04 -37.34 19.95
CA LYS A 599 1.02 -37.69 18.99
C LYS A 599 1.67 -38.01 17.63
N VAL A 600 1.35 -39.17 17.09
CA VAL A 600 1.84 -39.63 15.79
C VAL A 600 0.82 -39.25 14.73
N ASP A 601 1.20 -38.37 13.82
CA ASP A 601 0.32 -37.85 12.79
C ASP A 601 -0.26 -38.94 11.87
N LYS A 602 -1.48 -38.70 11.41
CA LYS A 602 -2.23 -39.58 10.51
C LYS A 602 -1.41 -40.01 9.29
N SER A 603 -0.61 -39.14 8.69
CA SER A 603 0.17 -39.47 7.48
C SER A 603 1.12 -40.63 7.69
N PHE A 604 1.63 -40.85 8.91
CA PHE A 604 2.45 -42.03 9.23
C PHE A 604 1.60 -43.26 9.47
N ILE A 605 0.41 -43.09 10.04
CA ILE A 605 -0.53 -44.21 10.27
C ILE A 605 -1.10 -44.72 8.95
N ASP A 606 -1.36 -43.86 7.98
CA ASP A 606 -1.82 -44.22 6.64
C ASP A 606 -0.77 -45.05 5.86
N THR A 607 0.52 -44.98 6.24
CA THR A 607 1.57 -45.83 5.63
C THR A 607 1.58 -47.25 6.17
N ILE A 608 0.83 -47.55 7.22
CA ILE A 608 0.67 -48.91 7.75
C ILE A 608 -0.16 -49.70 6.73
N SER A 609 0.51 -50.40 5.86
CA SER A 609 -0.14 -51.22 4.84
C SER A 609 -0.09 -52.72 5.18
N ASN A 610 -1.06 -53.49 4.65
CA ASN A 610 -1.17 -54.95 4.81
C ASN A 610 0.02 -55.76 4.23
N THR A 611 1.10 -55.11 3.78
CA THR A 611 2.21 -55.74 3.06
C THR A 611 3.35 -56.24 3.95
N GLY A 612 3.12 -56.53 5.23
CA GLY A 612 4.06 -57.31 6.04
C GLY A 612 5.45 -56.67 6.32
N ASN A 613 5.71 -55.44 5.91
CA ASN A 613 6.96 -54.75 6.19
C ASN A 613 6.91 -54.16 7.59
N ASP A 614 7.51 -54.85 8.57
CA ASP A 614 7.58 -54.46 10.00
C ASP A 614 8.35 -53.14 10.27
N LYS A 615 8.73 -52.38 9.26
CA LYS A 615 9.51 -51.14 9.37
C LYS A 615 8.75 -49.93 8.86
N SER A 616 7.64 -49.56 9.48
CA SER A 616 6.97 -48.31 9.19
C SER A 616 7.60 -47.15 10.05
N LEU A 617 7.56 -45.94 9.53
CA LEU A 617 8.00 -44.75 10.31
C LEU A 617 7.18 -44.59 11.61
N ALA A 618 5.90 -45.04 11.59
CA ALA A 618 5.07 -45.04 12.79
C ALA A 618 5.69 -45.89 13.91
N ASP A 619 6.24 -47.09 13.62
CA ASP A 619 6.93 -47.93 14.62
C ASP A 619 8.16 -47.23 15.23
N LEU A 620 8.95 -46.54 14.37
CA LEU A 620 10.10 -45.75 14.87
C LEU A 620 9.65 -44.64 15.83
N ILE A 621 8.62 -43.89 15.50
CA ILE A 621 8.10 -42.80 16.34
C ILE A 621 7.55 -43.37 17.63
N VAL A 622 6.80 -44.47 17.60
CA VAL A 622 6.31 -45.16 18.82
C VAL A 622 7.48 -45.61 19.73
N LYS A 623 8.55 -46.16 19.16
CA LYS A 623 9.75 -46.56 19.91
C LYS A 623 10.48 -45.35 20.50
N ILE A 624 10.60 -44.25 19.77
CA ILE A 624 11.20 -43.02 20.28
C ILE A 624 10.40 -42.53 21.49
N GLY A 625 9.08 -42.35 21.36
CA GLY A 625 8.24 -41.86 22.44
C GLY A 625 8.36 -42.75 23.69
N ARG A 626 8.31 -44.06 23.50
CA ARG A 626 8.47 -45.02 24.61
C ARG A 626 9.86 -44.97 25.24
N SER A 627 10.93 -44.81 24.47
CA SER A 627 12.30 -44.72 25.02
C SER A 627 12.52 -43.44 25.84
N MET A 628 11.63 -42.47 25.69
CA MET A 628 11.62 -41.20 26.41
C MET A 628 10.56 -41.17 27.54
N ASP A 629 9.96 -42.32 27.88
CA ASP A 629 8.87 -42.43 28.86
C ASP A 629 7.64 -41.55 28.55
N LEU A 630 7.37 -41.29 27.27
CA LEU A 630 6.21 -40.50 26.84
C LEU A 630 5.02 -41.42 26.55
N CYS A 631 3.83 -40.96 26.86
CA CYS A 631 2.59 -41.53 26.33
C CYS A 631 2.52 -41.32 24.82
N VAL A 632 2.34 -42.38 24.04
CA VAL A 632 2.23 -42.24 22.58
C VAL A 632 0.78 -42.43 22.18
N VAL A 633 0.26 -41.45 21.44
CA VAL A 633 -1.08 -41.47 20.85
C VAL A 633 -0.95 -41.54 19.33
N ALA A 634 -1.55 -42.53 18.71
CA ALA A 634 -1.61 -42.64 17.24
C ALA A 634 -2.91 -42.01 16.73
N GLU A 635 -2.78 -41.07 15.80
CA GLU A 635 -3.90 -40.32 15.24
C GLU A 635 -4.38 -40.88 13.90
N GLY A 636 -5.65 -40.62 13.57
CA GLY A 636 -6.23 -40.99 12.30
C GLY A 636 -6.35 -42.51 12.08
N VAL A 637 -6.48 -43.26 13.15
CA VAL A 637 -6.68 -44.71 13.03
C VAL A 637 -8.11 -45.00 12.50
N GLU A 638 -8.18 -45.59 11.33
CA GLU A 638 -9.44 -45.84 10.61
C GLU A 638 -9.77 -47.31 10.45
N THR A 639 -8.76 -48.18 10.49
CA THR A 639 -8.96 -49.61 10.24
C THR A 639 -8.51 -50.48 11.42
N GLN A 640 -9.10 -51.70 11.51
CA GLN A 640 -8.72 -52.67 12.53
C GLN A 640 -7.26 -53.13 12.36
N GLU A 641 -6.77 -53.22 11.13
CA GLU A 641 -5.40 -53.62 10.82
C GLU A 641 -4.39 -52.58 11.36
N GLN A 642 -4.70 -51.29 11.24
CA GLN A 642 -3.89 -50.22 11.85
C GLN A 642 -3.87 -50.36 13.37
N MET A 643 -5.02 -50.62 13.98
CA MET A 643 -5.12 -50.82 15.43
C MET A 643 -4.31 -52.01 15.87
N ASP A 644 -4.45 -53.19 15.21
CA ASP A 644 -3.73 -54.40 15.55
C ASP A 644 -2.20 -54.25 15.41
N TYR A 645 -1.77 -53.50 14.40
CA TYR A 645 -0.37 -53.10 14.21
C TYR A 645 0.12 -52.28 15.39
N LEU A 646 -0.63 -51.26 15.82
CA LEU A 646 -0.27 -50.35 16.92
C LEU A 646 -0.26 -51.10 18.25
N ILE A 647 -1.16 -52.07 18.47
CA ILE A 647 -1.15 -52.96 19.64
C ILE A 647 0.15 -53.78 19.68
N LYS A 648 0.51 -54.43 18.54
CA LYS A 648 1.74 -55.24 18.40
C LYS A 648 2.99 -54.41 18.75
N HIS A 649 3.02 -53.10 18.32
CA HIS A 649 4.13 -52.19 18.56
C HIS A 649 4.05 -51.45 19.90
N LYS A 650 3.05 -51.80 20.76
CA LYS A 650 2.87 -51.26 22.10
C LYS A 650 2.66 -49.74 22.14
N CYS A 651 1.89 -49.21 21.18
CA CYS A 651 1.35 -47.87 21.30
C CYS A 651 0.45 -47.77 22.53
N HIS A 652 0.35 -46.58 23.18
CA HIS A 652 -0.41 -46.44 24.41
C HIS A 652 -1.88 -46.14 24.13
N LYS A 653 -2.14 -45.19 23.28
CA LYS A 653 -3.49 -44.76 22.94
C LYS A 653 -3.68 -44.61 21.42
N ILE A 654 -4.91 -44.71 21.00
CA ILE A 654 -5.30 -44.45 19.59
C ILE A 654 -6.46 -43.48 19.55
N GLN A 655 -6.48 -42.66 18.49
CA GLN A 655 -7.55 -41.76 18.14
C GLN A 655 -7.80 -41.85 16.64
N GLY A 656 -9.06 -41.85 16.24
CA GLY A 656 -9.43 -41.93 14.83
C GLY A 656 -10.87 -42.36 14.63
N TYR A 657 -11.27 -42.49 13.36
CA TYR A 657 -12.66 -42.84 13.03
C TYR A 657 -13.04 -44.27 13.41
N LEU A 658 -12.05 -45.13 13.61
CA LEU A 658 -12.30 -46.48 14.15
C LEU A 658 -12.84 -46.39 15.60
N VAL A 659 -12.29 -45.51 16.42
CA VAL A 659 -12.73 -45.29 17.81
C VAL A 659 -14.00 -44.44 17.85
N GLY A 660 -14.01 -43.37 17.09
CA GLY A 660 -15.15 -42.46 16.95
C GLY A 660 -14.78 -41.18 16.18
N LYS A 661 -15.74 -40.69 15.43
CA LYS A 661 -15.63 -39.36 14.82
C LYS A 661 -15.78 -38.29 15.89
N PRO A 662 -15.29 -37.06 15.65
CA PRO A 662 -15.61 -35.93 16.52
C PRO A 662 -17.15 -35.77 16.64
N MET A 663 -17.68 -35.76 17.84
CA MET A 663 -19.09 -35.75 18.13
C MET A 663 -19.48 -34.72 19.18
N GLN A 664 -20.73 -34.35 19.26
CA GLN A 664 -21.24 -33.40 20.24
C GLN A 664 -21.30 -34.03 21.65
N GLU A 665 -21.35 -33.19 22.67
CA GLU A 665 -21.40 -33.57 24.07
C GLU A 665 -22.46 -34.63 24.40
N ALA A 666 -23.67 -34.50 23.83
CA ALA A 666 -24.76 -35.45 24.05
C ALA A 666 -24.46 -36.87 23.55
N ASP A 667 -23.69 -37.00 22.44
CA ASP A 667 -23.35 -38.29 21.86
C ASP A 667 -22.17 -38.95 22.58
N ILE A 668 -21.28 -38.15 23.15
CA ILE A 668 -20.17 -38.66 24.03
C ILE A 668 -20.78 -39.40 25.22
N THR A 669 -21.75 -38.83 25.91
CA THR A 669 -22.37 -39.47 27.07
C THR A 669 -22.98 -40.82 26.71
N LYS A 670 -23.69 -40.92 25.59
CA LYS A 670 -24.24 -42.20 25.09
C LYS A 670 -23.12 -43.20 24.81
N LYS A 671 -22.03 -42.75 24.17
CA LYS A 671 -20.89 -43.63 23.81
C LYS A 671 -20.21 -44.20 25.08
N ILE A 672 -20.04 -43.38 26.14
CA ILE A 672 -19.52 -43.83 27.44
C ILE A 672 -20.47 -44.87 28.04
N GLU A 673 -21.80 -44.62 28.01
CA GLU A 673 -22.79 -45.61 28.54
C GLU A 673 -22.78 -46.91 27.80
N GLU A 674 -22.67 -46.89 26.46
CA GLU A 674 -22.55 -48.10 25.64
C GLU A 674 -21.30 -48.94 26.00
N GLN A 675 -20.16 -48.25 26.18
CA GLN A 675 -18.92 -48.92 26.56
C GLN A 675 -18.99 -49.51 27.97
N ASN A 676 -19.58 -48.79 28.90
CA ASN A 676 -19.77 -49.31 30.26
C ASN A 676 -20.72 -50.50 30.28
N LYS A 677 -21.76 -50.56 29.42
CA LYS A 677 -22.65 -51.71 29.30
C LYS A 677 -21.91 -52.97 28.77
N ILE A 678 -21.03 -52.78 27.79
CA ILE A 678 -20.21 -53.90 27.24
C ILE A 678 -19.26 -54.41 28.29
N ALA A 679 -18.56 -53.52 29.02
CA ALA A 679 -17.65 -53.93 30.11
C ALA A 679 -18.39 -54.67 31.25
N PHE A 680 -19.61 -54.25 31.58
CA PHE A 680 -20.44 -54.95 32.58
C PHE A 680 -20.90 -56.34 32.08
N GLN A 681 -21.20 -56.51 30.77
CA GLN A 681 -21.56 -57.79 30.23
C GLN A 681 -20.40 -58.78 30.15
N GLU A 682 -19.18 -58.31 29.86
CA GLU A 682 -17.98 -59.16 29.90
C GLU A 682 -17.63 -59.61 31.30
N VAL A 683 -17.77 -58.75 32.32
CA VAL A 683 -17.54 -59.11 33.74
C VAL A 683 -18.64 -60.03 34.28
N SER A 684 -19.87 -59.94 33.75
CA SER A 684 -20.99 -60.82 34.15
C SER A 684 -20.94 -62.21 33.50
N ASN A 685 -20.14 -62.35 32.44
CA ASN A 685 -19.93 -63.63 31.71
C ASN A 685 -18.64 -64.36 32.14
N LEU A 686 -17.84 -63.78 33.07
CA LEU A 686 -16.72 -64.41 33.74
C LEU A 686 -17.14 -64.87 35.14
#